data_a3a7b0d7aa4e937d865a42245a6dd2fb
#
_entry.id   a3a7b0d7aa4e937d865a42245a6dd2fb
#
_cell.length_a   1.000
_cell.length_b   1.000
_cell.length_c   1.000
_cell.angle_alpha   90.00
_cell.angle_beta   90.00
_cell.angle_gamma   90.00
#
_symmetry.space_group_name_H-M   'P 1'
#
loop_
_entity.id
_entity.type
_entity.pdbx_description
1 polymer ?
#
loop_
_entity_poly.entity_id
_entity_poly.type
_entity_poly.pdbx_seq_one_letter_code
_entity_poly.pdbx_strand_id
1 'polypeptide(L)'
;MNLQPLYDVQERLEHAAVAGTSLLGEDFRLKRAMEGLAPLAAASPVFGKISAALEGLLSTSPEGRGGMLLDTLALVDAVVYTQGKTGCPGSLEPLAPGVGVCRNLSYGQLHPLLEALTGTGGGRAAIIEETWKEHPEYFSDYRVLPALVKGLGDSYADLADQNQQRLVQLGSVSISLLKEGFDPSGGKEMARRIAVLDAVAGASENEFYCAQLPEAKKEVHAALIYALRHDTRNLPFLLELLQTERKGEARSRIWRILAQMEGPEVEKALQSLVKQDWAQAVEVLSYSNSPLACRLTVQLFEAELEPYEAEPNRPVPEETQLRLEALTTALDRKAGPEVCQLYRRAAAVAPSLTHLTTKNGKREVMRFSHALATQKGITFQQLMPLVLSYTLMGSPDTELCHLALELYEQYGGDYLTPALIAQLWRLDNKESYQWAEQQVVKSGLLGQSIRSEAVQALQIALGRLNWDPQKESYLYSRPRNILDKQVAWIYTLVPTLDAQWFTLMMQFKGGMDEILIRLLHYREPIPELSDQVCTYLYQMAMGRSELNRVLEIITILKAQRWDNWENFAIKWLQKSSRSFYYWEIFRLVDEMPIPPLKKVDQLLTIGGQIWDKKIKIRGGSWPSGEVLKQTAIWEQQAQLEGGNGNV
;
A
#
# COMPACT_ATOMS: atom_id res chain seq x y z
N MET A 1 -35.23 10.51 48.09
CA MET A 1 -33.90 11.12 48.09
C MET A 1 -33.81 11.92 46.82
N ASN A 2 -33.44 13.21 46.87
CA ASN A 2 -33.31 14.01 45.65
C ASN A 2 -31.91 13.76 45.06
N LEU A 3 -31.83 13.12 43.93
CA LEU A 3 -30.58 12.77 43.23
C LEU A 3 -30.13 13.81 42.20
N GLN A 4 -30.88 14.94 42.08
CA GLN A 4 -30.56 16.00 41.13
C GLN A 4 -29.09 16.48 41.23
N PRO A 5 -28.51 16.68 42.44
CA PRO A 5 -27.09 17.07 42.54
C PRO A 5 -26.11 16.07 41.92
N LEU A 6 -26.44 14.77 41.92
CA LEU A 6 -25.62 13.74 41.29
C LEU A 6 -25.65 13.85 39.74
N TYR A 7 -26.84 14.09 39.18
CA TYR A 7 -26.98 14.32 37.74
C TYR A 7 -26.32 15.64 37.31
N ASP A 8 -26.44 16.70 38.15
CA ASP A 8 -25.77 17.97 37.88
C ASP A 8 -24.22 17.80 37.86
N VAL A 9 -23.69 17.01 38.78
CA VAL A 9 -22.25 16.65 38.78
C VAL A 9 -21.88 15.88 37.52
N GLN A 10 -22.64 14.85 37.14
CA GLN A 10 -22.42 14.08 35.93
C GLN A 10 -22.36 14.99 34.71
N GLU A 11 -23.36 15.81 34.49
CA GLU A 11 -23.42 16.76 33.37
C GLU A 11 -22.18 17.68 33.32
N ARG A 12 -21.75 18.20 34.49
CA ARG A 12 -20.58 19.08 34.54
C ARG A 12 -19.26 18.35 34.25
N LEU A 13 -19.10 17.11 34.69
CA LEU A 13 -17.95 16.29 34.37
C LEU A 13 -17.92 15.89 32.89
N GLU A 14 -19.08 15.55 32.32
CA GLU A 14 -19.21 15.30 30.88
C GLU A 14 -18.82 16.53 30.05
N HIS A 15 -19.32 17.72 30.45
CA HIS A 15 -18.92 18.97 29.82
C HIS A 15 -17.40 19.22 29.92
N ALA A 16 -16.81 18.92 31.07
CA ALA A 16 -15.36 19.06 31.25
C ALA A 16 -14.55 18.02 30.44
N ALA A 17 -15.11 16.84 30.23
CA ALA A 17 -14.50 15.82 29.35
C ALA A 17 -14.48 16.30 27.89
N VAL A 18 -15.49 17.04 27.45
CA VAL A 18 -15.58 17.62 26.10
C VAL A 18 -14.75 18.89 25.95
N ALA A 19 -14.91 19.84 26.93
CA ALA A 19 -14.30 21.17 26.83
C ALA A 19 -12.86 21.26 27.37
N GLY A 20 -12.40 20.21 28.06
CA GLY A 20 -11.11 20.20 28.76
C GLY A 20 -11.19 20.59 30.23
N THR A 21 -10.16 20.22 31.00
CA THR A 21 -10.13 20.33 32.47
C THR A 21 -9.60 21.66 32.98
N SER A 22 -9.13 22.57 32.12
CA SER A 22 -8.43 23.81 32.50
C SER A 22 -9.28 24.72 33.37
N LEU A 23 -10.58 24.87 33.09
CA LEU A 23 -11.53 25.70 33.81
C LEU A 23 -12.33 24.97 34.88
N LEU A 24 -12.08 23.67 35.09
CA LEU A 24 -12.89 22.85 36.00
C LEU A 24 -12.84 23.36 37.44
N GLY A 25 -11.73 23.90 37.89
CA GLY A 25 -11.58 24.49 39.22
C GLY A 25 -12.36 25.79 39.42
N GLU A 26 -12.76 26.49 38.35
CA GLU A 26 -13.54 27.73 38.35
C GLU A 26 -15.01 27.50 38.07
N ASP A 27 -15.42 26.25 37.74
CA ASP A 27 -16.83 25.94 37.44
C ASP A 27 -17.70 26.05 38.68
N PHE A 28 -18.41 27.21 38.79
CA PHE A 28 -19.29 27.48 39.91
C PHE A 28 -20.50 26.53 39.96
N ARG A 29 -20.95 25.99 38.82
CA ARG A 29 -22.04 25.02 38.75
C ARG A 29 -21.64 23.69 39.33
N LEU A 30 -20.39 23.22 39.02
CA LEU A 30 -19.83 22.04 39.63
C LEU A 30 -19.70 22.20 41.15
N LYS A 31 -19.19 23.34 41.64
CA LYS A 31 -19.09 23.63 43.07
C LYS A 31 -20.45 23.61 43.77
N ARG A 32 -21.46 24.21 43.15
CA ARG A 32 -22.83 24.17 43.65
C ARG A 32 -23.43 22.77 43.67
N ALA A 33 -23.15 21.96 42.64
CA ALA A 33 -23.60 20.58 42.62
C ALA A 33 -22.90 19.73 43.70
N MET A 34 -21.62 19.98 43.98
CA MET A 34 -20.90 19.36 45.08
C MET A 34 -21.46 19.74 46.47
N GLU A 35 -21.82 21.00 46.68
CA GLU A 35 -22.51 21.44 47.90
C GLU A 35 -23.85 20.70 48.05
N GLY A 36 -24.59 20.51 46.95
CA GLY A 36 -25.83 19.72 46.93
C GLY A 36 -25.65 18.23 47.20
N LEU A 37 -24.44 17.67 46.92
CA LEU A 37 -24.11 16.29 47.24
C LEU A 37 -23.77 16.06 48.73
N ALA A 38 -23.37 17.09 49.47
CA ALA A 38 -22.91 16.93 50.85
C ALA A 38 -23.93 16.20 51.77
N PRO A 39 -25.26 16.46 51.70
CA PRO A 39 -26.25 15.72 52.48
C PRO A 39 -26.34 14.23 52.07
N LEU A 40 -26.13 13.93 50.81
CA LEU A 40 -26.12 12.57 50.29
C LEU A 40 -24.84 11.82 50.71
N ALA A 41 -23.71 12.52 50.72
CA ALA A 41 -22.41 12.01 51.19
C ALA A 41 -22.45 11.63 52.69
N ALA A 42 -23.13 12.46 53.49
CA ALA A 42 -23.34 12.16 54.90
C ALA A 42 -24.28 10.96 55.16
N ALA A 43 -25.20 10.70 54.21
CA ALA A 43 -26.17 9.60 54.34
C ALA A 43 -25.69 8.26 53.76
N SER A 44 -24.69 8.23 52.86
CA SER A 44 -24.25 7.02 52.21
C SER A 44 -22.75 7.07 51.86
N PRO A 45 -21.99 6.02 52.19
CA PRO A 45 -20.55 5.90 51.88
C PRO A 45 -20.22 6.02 50.39
N VAL A 46 -21.14 5.64 49.51
CA VAL A 46 -20.96 5.71 48.05
C VAL A 46 -20.86 7.15 47.58
N PHE A 47 -21.76 8.01 48.03
CA PHE A 47 -21.72 9.44 47.72
C PHE A 47 -20.54 10.14 48.39
N GLY A 48 -20.10 9.64 49.58
CA GLY A 48 -18.88 10.09 50.24
C GLY A 48 -17.63 9.85 49.37
N LYS A 49 -17.54 8.70 48.68
CA LYS A 49 -16.47 8.41 47.73
C LYS A 49 -16.50 9.33 46.52
N ILE A 50 -17.69 9.63 46.00
CA ILE A 50 -17.83 10.62 44.90
C ILE A 50 -17.35 11.99 45.34
N SER A 51 -17.75 12.47 46.50
CA SER A 51 -17.30 13.77 47.04
C SER A 51 -15.78 13.80 47.19
N ALA A 52 -15.17 12.75 47.74
CA ALA A 52 -13.71 12.65 47.88
C ALA A 52 -12.99 12.62 46.53
N ALA A 53 -13.56 11.91 45.54
CA ALA A 53 -13.01 11.88 44.18
C ALA A 53 -13.07 13.26 43.50
N LEU A 54 -14.16 14.00 43.66
CA LEU A 54 -14.33 15.36 43.16
C LEU A 54 -13.35 16.35 43.83
N GLU A 55 -13.17 16.27 45.15
CA GLU A 55 -12.16 17.06 45.87
C GLU A 55 -10.75 16.76 45.40
N GLY A 56 -10.44 15.48 45.22
CA GLY A 56 -9.18 15.01 44.65
C GLY A 56 -8.95 15.55 43.25
N LEU A 57 -9.96 15.50 42.38
CA LEU A 57 -9.93 16.02 41.01
C LEU A 57 -9.63 17.53 40.99
N LEU A 58 -10.28 18.30 41.84
CA LEU A 58 -10.10 19.76 41.90
C LEU A 58 -8.75 20.19 42.50
N SER A 59 -8.18 19.35 43.38
CA SER A 59 -6.88 19.62 44.03
C SER A 59 -5.69 19.17 43.18
N THR A 60 -5.90 18.35 42.15
CA THR A 60 -4.86 17.85 41.25
C THR A 60 -4.37 18.94 40.29
N SER A 61 -3.09 18.90 39.94
CA SER A 61 -2.51 19.81 38.93
C SER A 61 -3.19 19.66 37.57
N PRO A 62 -3.24 20.70 36.74
CA PRO A 62 -3.91 20.66 35.44
C PRO A 62 -3.47 19.50 34.54
N GLU A 63 -2.19 19.12 34.62
CA GLU A 63 -1.59 18.06 33.81
C GLU A 63 -2.11 16.65 34.20
N GLY A 64 -2.42 16.43 35.48
CA GLY A 64 -2.94 15.16 36.00
C GLY A 64 -4.48 15.04 35.99
N ARG A 65 -5.20 16.14 35.77
CA ARG A 65 -6.66 16.17 35.90
C ARG A 65 -7.40 15.30 34.89
N GLY A 66 -6.85 15.09 33.69
CA GLY A 66 -7.53 14.34 32.63
C GLY A 66 -7.87 12.90 33.02
N GLY A 67 -6.90 12.17 33.56
CA GLY A 67 -7.10 10.80 34.04
C GLY A 67 -8.08 10.75 35.22
N MET A 68 -7.89 11.64 36.21
CA MET A 68 -8.77 11.70 37.37
C MET A 68 -10.22 12.13 37.01
N LEU A 69 -10.39 12.96 35.98
CA LEU A 69 -11.72 13.30 35.48
C LEU A 69 -12.45 12.07 34.98
N LEU A 70 -11.79 11.24 34.18
CA LEU A 70 -12.38 10.03 33.61
C LEU A 70 -12.71 9.01 34.70
N ASP A 71 -11.81 8.81 35.68
CA ASP A 71 -12.05 7.93 36.81
C ASP A 71 -13.23 8.42 37.68
N THR A 72 -13.32 9.75 37.91
CA THR A 72 -14.38 10.35 38.67
C THR A 72 -15.71 10.27 37.91
N LEU A 73 -15.72 10.53 36.61
CA LEU A 73 -16.90 10.41 35.76
C LEU A 73 -17.38 8.96 35.72
N ALA A 74 -16.47 7.99 35.54
CA ALA A 74 -16.81 6.56 35.57
C ALA A 74 -17.44 6.14 36.90
N LEU A 75 -16.94 6.68 38.04
CA LEU A 75 -17.51 6.42 39.33
C LEU A 75 -18.93 7.03 39.46
N VAL A 76 -19.12 8.27 38.98
CA VAL A 76 -20.42 8.93 38.98
C VAL A 76 -21.40 8.18 38.09
N ASP A 77 -21.00 7.83 36.88
CA ASP A 77 -21.79 7.06 35.91
C ASP A 77 -22.23 5.71 36.48
N ALA A 78 -21.29 4.98 37.11
CA ALA A 78 -21.61 3.71 37.76
C ALA A 78 -22.69 3.87 38.84
N VAL A 79 -22.65 4.98 39.62
CA VAL A 79 -23.65 5.25 40.65
C VAL A 79 -24.97 5.71 40.05
N VAL A 80 -24.96 6.59 39.05
CA VAL A 80 -26.15 6.98 38.30
C VAL A 80 -26.82 5.77 37.68
N TYR A 81 -26.04 4.88 37.05
CA TYR A 81 -26.52 3.65 36.44
C TYR A 81 -27.20 2.74 37.47
N THR A 82 -26.61 2.59 38.66
CA THR A 82 -27.19 1.73 39.73
C THR A 82 -28.44 2.37 40.34
N GLN A 83 -28.64 3.66 40.27
CA GLN A 83 -29.84 4.36 40.69
C GLN A 83 -30.96 4.38 39.63
N GLY A 84 -30.61 4.05 38.39
CA GLY A 84 -31.54 3.84 37.29
C GLY A 84 -32.25 2.47 37.40
N LYS A 85 -32.99 2.10 36.37
CA LYS A 85 -33.68 0.80 36.31
C LYS A 85 -32.69 -0.36 36.40
N THR A 86 -32.79 -1.17 37.44
CA THR A 86 -32.04 -2.38 37.64
C THR A 86 -32.48 -3.47 36.67
N GLY A 87 -32.08 -3.38 35.46
CA GLY A 87 -32.31 -4.42 34.47
C GLY A 87 -31.27 -4.25 33.37
N CYS A 88 -30.11 -4.83 33.54
CA CYS A 88 -29.19 -5.04 32.42
C CYS A 88 -29.74 -6.23 31.62
N PRO A 89 -30.32 -6.01 30.42
CA PRO A 89 -30.65 -7.13 29.55
C PRO A 89 -29.36 -7.66 28.95
N GLY A 90 -28.90 -8.80 29.43
CA GLY A 90 -27.75 -9.52 28.87
C GLY A 90 -26.53 -9.61 29.78
N SER A 91 -25.64 -10.49 29.49
CA SER A 91 -24.30 -10.57 30.06
C SER A 91 -23.43 -9.48 29.47
N LEU A 92 -22.70 -8.74 30.32
CA LEU A 92 -21.64 -7.85 29.85
C LEU A 92 -20.58 -8.68 29.15
N GLU A 93 -20.39 -8.49 27.86
CA GLU A 93 -19.24 -9.05 27.18
C GLU A 93 -17.97 -8.30 27.65
N PRO A 94 -16.89 -9.03 28.02
CA PRO A 94 -15.65 -8.37 28.36
C PRO A 94 -15.15 -7.61 27.12
N LEU A 95 -14.81 -6.34 27.29
CA LEU A 95 -14.07 -5.59 26.27
C LEU A 95 -12.79 -6.36 25.97
N ALA A 96 -12.55 -6.66 24.70
CA ALA A 96 -11.29 -7.26 24.32
C ALA A 96 -10.13 -6.39 24.82
N PRO A 97 -9.13 -6.96 25.50
CA PRO A 97 -7.99 -6.19 25.98
C PRO A 97 -7.30 -5.58 24.75
N GLY A 98 -7.45 -4.29 24.58
CA GLY A 98 -6.75 -3.56 23.52
C GLY A 98 -5.25 -3.59 23.81
N VAL A 99 -4.45 -3.76 22.78
CA VAL A 99 -2.99 -3.59 22.85
C VAL A 99 -2.62 -2.12 22.99
N GLY A 100 -3.59 -1.22 23.00
CA GLY A 100 -3.42 0.21 23.15
C GLY A 100 -3.20 0.60 24.63
N VAL A 101 -2.03 1.12 24.93
CA VAL A 101 -1.81 1.85 26.17
C VAL A 101 -2.71 3.08 26.10
N CYS A 102 -3.70 3.18 27.01
CA CYS A 102 -4.48 4.39 27.19
C CYS A 102 -3.51 5.54 27.54
N ARG A 103 -3.17 6.35 26.56
CA ARG A 103 -2.33 7.53 26.76
C ARG A 103 -3.24 8.68 27.18
N ASN A 104 -2.73 9.57 28.05
CA ASN A 104 -3.43 10.78 28.47
C ASN A 104 -3.48 11.81 27.32
N LEU A 105 -4.25 11.48 26.27
CA LEU A 105 -4.45 12.38 25.15
C LEU A 105 -5.54 13.39 25.52
N SER A 106 -5.23 14.66 25.37
CA SER A 106 -6.23 15.72 25.55
C SER A 106 -7.26 15.68 24.41
N TYR A 107 -8.49 16.11 24.69
CA TYR A 107 -9.49 16.24 23.64
C TYR A 107 -9.04 17.17 22.51
N GLY A 108 -8.30 18.24 22.85
CA GLY A 108 -7.76 19.16 21.86
C GLY A 108 -6.82 18.52 20.85
N GLN A 109 -6.07 17.50 21.26
CA GLN A 109 -5.21 16.74 20.34
C GLN A 109 -6.01 15.82 19.41
N LEU A 110 -7.11 15.24 19.91
CA LEU A 110 -7.95 14.33 19.14
C LEU A 110 -9.02 15.04 18.29
N HIS A 111 -9.37 16.27 18.66
CA HIS A 111 -10.48 16.99 18.04
C HIS A 111 -10.35 17.14 16.51
N PRO A 112 -9.19 17.53 15.95
CA PRO A 112 -9.05 17.64 14.49
C PRO A 112 -9.31 16.30 13.77
N LEU A 113 -8.83 15.20 14.36
CA LEU A 113 -9.07 13.86 13.83
C LEU A 113 -10.54 13.45 13.92
N LEU A 114 -11.17 13.69 15.07
CA LEU A 114 -12.60 13.39 15.28
C LEU A 114 -13.50 14.21 14.33
N GLU A 115 -13.19 15.49 14.14
CA GLU A 115 -13.88 16.34 13.17
C GLU A 115 -13.69 15.83 11.75
N ALA A 116 -12.47 15.42 11.38
CA ALA A 116 -12.19 14.86 10.07
C ALA A 116 -12.89 13.50 9.84
N LEU A 117 -12.99 12.65 10.85
CA LEU A 117 -13.67 11.35 10.75
C LEU A 117 -15.20 11.47 10.70
N THR A 118 -15.78 12.47 11.37
CA THR A 118 -17.25 12.63 11.48
C THR A 118 -17.82 13.68 10.52
N GLY A 119 -16.99 14.55 9.98
CA GLY A 119 -17.38 15.63 9.07
C GLY A 119 -17.67 15.17 7.65
N THR A 120 -18.17 16.11 6.83
CA THR A 120 -18.52 15.87 5.42
C THR A 120 -17.74 16.76 4.44
N GLY A 121 -16.87 17.63 4.94
CA GLY A 121 -16.12 18.61 4.14
C GLY A 121 -14.96 18.02 3.32
N GLY A 122 -14.41 18.82 2.42
CA GLY A 122 -13.16 18.49 1.71
C GLY A 122 -11.93 18.62 2.61
N GLY A 123 -10.81 17.98 2.21
CA GLY A 123 -9.52 18.06 2.93
C GLY A 123 -9.37 17.10 4.11
N ARG A 124 -10.47 16.52 4.64
CA ARG A 124 -10.44 15.62 5.80
C ARG A 124 -9.63 14.35 5.59
N ALA A 125 -9.60 13.83 4.36
CA ALA A 125 -8.78 12.65 4.04
C ALA A 125 -7.28 12.92 4.27
N ALA A 126 -6.80 14.12 3.94
CA ALA A 126 -5.42 14.52 4.19
C ALA A 126 -5.10 14.60 5.69
N ILE A 127 -6.03 15.19 6.49
CA ILE A 127 -5.88 15.28 7.95
C ILE A 127 -5.80 13.87 8.57
N ILE A 128 -6.70 12.96 8.17
CA ILE A 128 -6.72 11.58 8.67
C ILE A 128 -5.43 10.84 8.28
N GLU A 129 -4.97 11.01 7.05
CA GLU A 129 -3.76 10.35 6.54
C GLU A 129 -2.49 10.89 7.24
N GLU A 130 -2.38 12.20 7.39
CA GLU A 130 -1.28 12.85 8.09
C GLU A 130 -1.23 12.41 9.57
N THR A 131 -2.40 12.44 10.23
CA THR A 131 -2.50 11.98 11.62
C THR A 131 -2.15 10.50 11.76
N TRP A 132 -2.54 9.65 10.79
CA TRP A 132 -2.16 8.23 10.80
C TRP A 132 -0.64 8.03 10.71
N LYS A 133 0.05 8.85 9.92
CA LYS A 133 1.51 8.78 9.75
C LYS A 133 2.27 9.29 10.98
N GLU A 134 1.81 10.41 11.54
CA GLU A 134 2.52 11.09 12.63
C GLU A 134 2.12 10.56 14.01
N HIS A 135 0.86 10.21 14.19
CA HIS A 135 0.25 9.84 15.46
C HIS A 135 -0.69 8.63 15.34
N PRO A 136 -0.21 7.45 14.88
CA PRO A 136 -1.06 6.27 14.73
C PRO A 136 -1.73 5.82 16.05
N GLU A 137 -1.12 6.15 17.20
CA GLU A 137 -1.66 5.87 18.52
C GLU A 137 -2.99 6.57 18.82
N TYR A 138 -3.32 7.67 18.14
CA TYR A 138 -4.60 8.37 18.34
C TYR A 138 -5.78 7.51 17.90
N PHE A 139 -5.59 6.65 16.91
CA PHE A 139 -6.66 5.83 16.36
C PHE A 139 -7.07 4.66 17.26
N SER A 140 -6.25 4.27 18.23
CA SER A 140 -6.61 3.30 19.26
C SER A 140 -7.30 3.89 20.47
N ASP A 141 -7.47 5.22 20.54
CA ASP A 141 -8.19 5.89 21.61
C ASP A 141 -9.69 5.54 21.55
N TYR A 142 -10.28 5.21 22.70
CA TYR A 142 -11.69 4.81 22.81
C TYR A 142 -12.67 5.86 22.30
N ARG A 143 -12.29 7.13 22.24
CA ARG A 143 -13.10 8.23 21.70
C ARG A 143 -13.07 8.29 20.17
N VAL A 144 -11.98 7.82 19.57
CA VAL A 144 -11.74 7.83 18.12
C VAL A 144 -12.26 6.55 17.46
N LEU A 145 -12.09 5.41 18.11
CA LEU A 145 -12.49 4.10 17.57
C LEU A 145 -13.95 4.05 17.07
N PRO A 146 -14.97 4.55 17.83
CA PRO A 146 -16.36 4.55 17.33
C PRO A 146 -16.54 5.40 16.07
N ALA A 147 -15.85 6.55 16.00
CA ALA A 147 -15.88 7.42 14.81
C ALA A 147 -15.21 6.73 13.61
N LEU A 148 -14.10 6.01 13.84
CA LEU A 148 -13.41 5.25 12.80
C LEU A 148 -14.28 4.09 12.28
N VAL A 149 -14.96 3.35 13.16
CA VAL A 149 -15.92 2.30 12.78
C VAL A 149 -17.08 2.87 11.98
N LYS A 150 -17.67 4.00 12.42
CA LYS A 150 -18.70 4.70 11.68
C LYS A 150 -18.21 5.19 10.31
N GLY A 151 -16.94 5.54 10.21
CA GLY A 151 -16.26 5.92 8.97
C GLY A 151 -16.21 4.81 7.90
N LEU A 152 -16.52 3.54 8.24
CA LEU A 152 -16.73 2.47 7.25
C LEU A 152 -17.95 2.74 6.34
N GLY A 153 -18.90 3.56 6.82
CA GLY A 153 -20.07 4.01 6.06
C GLY A 153 -19.86 5.33 5.33
N ASP A 154 -18.64 5.86 5.28
CA ASP A 154 -18.37 7.14 4.65
C ASP A 154 -18.83 7.17 3.19
N SER A 155 -19.42 8.31 2.80
CA SER A 155 -19.87 8.53 1.42
C SER A 155 -18.72 8.57 0.41
N TYR A 156 -17.50 8.89 0.88
CA TYR A 156 -16.28 8.87 0.10
C TYR A 156 -15.66 7.48 0.19
N ALA A 157 -15.83 6.68 -0.87
CA ALA A 157 -15.47 5.27 -0.88
C ALA A 157 -14.01 5.01 -0.51
N ASP A 158 -13.09 5.83 -1.05
CA ASP A 158 -11.65 5.69 -0.78
C ASP A 158 -11.33 5.88 0.71
N LEU A 159 -12.01 6.82 1.38
CA LEU A 159 -11.83 7.04 2.80
C LEU A 159 -12.40 5.90 3.65
N ALA A 160 -13.56 5.36 3.25
CA ALA A 160 -14.13 4.19 3.91
C ALA A 160 -13.22 2.96 3.77
N ASP A 161 -12.60 2.76 2.61
CA ASP A 161 -11.66 1.66 2.36
C ASP A 161 -10.36 1.84 3.15
N GLN A 162 -9.84 3.06 3.26
CA GLN A 162 -8.69 3.38 4.13
C GLN A 162 -9.02 3.15 5.61
N ASN A 163 -10.21 3.55 6.08
CA ASN A 163 -10.64 3.30 7.46
C ASN A 163 -10.77 1.80 7.74
N GLN A 164 -11.24 1.02 6.76
CA GLN A 164 -11.24 -0.44 6.86
C GLN A 164 -9.82 -0.99 7.06
N GLN A 165 -8.84 -0.54 6.28
CA GLN A 165 -7.44 -0.96 6.41
C GLN A 165 -6.85 -0.58 7.77
N ARG A 166 -7.12 0.63 8.26
CA ARG A 166 -6.69 1.09 9.58
C ARG A 166 -7.26 0.21 10.71
N LEU A 167 -8.56 -0.11 10.65
CA LEU A 167 -9.19 -1.00 11.64
C LEU A 167 -8.58 -2.41 11.62
N VAL A 168 -8.26 -2.94 10.44
CA VAL A 168 -7.54 -4.22 10.33
C VAL A 168 -6.15 -4.13 10.98
N GLN A 169 -5.42 -3.03 10.78
CA GLN A 169 -4.10 -2.83 11.40
C GLN A 169 -4.18 -2.64 12.92
N LEU A 170 -5.25 -2.02 13.43
CA LEU A 170 -5.49 -1.87 14.86
C LEU A 170 -5.84 -3.21 15.54
N GLY A 171 -6.33 -4.18 14.78
CA GLY A 171 -6.57 -5.53 15.26
C GLY A 171 -7.77 -5.67 16.20
N SER A 172 -7.64 -6.54 17.22
CA SER A 172 -8.74 -7.01 18.06
C SER A 172 -9.47 -5.93 18.87
N VAL A 173 -8.87 -4.76 19.07
CA VAL A 173 -9.48 -3.65 19.84
C VAL A 173 -10.81 -3.17 19.25
N SER A 174 -11.06 -3.39 17.95
CA SER A 174 -12.26 -2.96 17.25
C SER A 174 -13.40 -3.97 17.22
N ILE A 175 -13.16 -5.23 17.61
CA ILE A 175 -14.11 -6.35 17.42
C ILE A 175 -15.48 -6.06 18.07
N SER A 176 -15.50 -5.64 19.34
CA SER A 176 -16.76 -5.35 20.05
C SER A 176 -17.55 -4.24 19.40
N LEU A 177 -16.86 -3.15 18.98
CA LEU A 177 -17.49 -2.00 18.31
C LEU A 177 -18.01 -2.34 16.91
N LEU A 178 -17.35 -3.26 16.22
CA LEU A 178 -17.82 -3.72 14.90
C LEU A 178 -19.10 -4.54 14.99
N LYS A 179 -19.30 -5.25 16.11
CA LYS A 179 -20.51 -6.04 16.40
C LYS A 179 -21.63 -5.19 17.01
N GLU A 180 -21.28 -4.10 17.70
CA GLU A 180 -22.23 -3.22 18.31
C GLU A 180 -23.15 -2.56 17.28
N GLY A 181 -24.46 -2.68 17.46
CA GLY A 181 -25.44 -2.12 16.52
C GLY A 181 -25.33 -2.67 15.09
N PHE A 182 -24.81 -3.90 14.92
CA PHE A 182 -24.72 -4.53 13.62
C PHE A 182 -26.12 -4.83 13.07
N ASP A 183 -26.38 -4.39 11.83
CA ASP A 183 -27.63 -4.64 11.11
C ASP A 183 -27.37 -5.54 9.89
N PRO A 184 -27.77 -6.81 9.89
CA PRO A 184 -27.58 -7.72 8.75
C PRO A 184 -28.31 -7.28 7.49
N SER A 185 -29.34 -6.43 7.61
CA SER A 185 -30.06 -5.87 6.47
C SER A 185 -29.42 -4.57 5.93
N GLY A 186 -28.36 -4.08 6.58
CA GLY A 186 -27.67 -2.84 6.26
C GLY A 186 -26.89 -2.87 4.93
N GLY A 187 -26.26 -1.73 4.63
CA GLY A 187 -25.54 -1.53 3.37
C GLY A 187 -24.04 -1.82 3.45
N LYS A 188 -23.28 -1.07 2.66
CA LYS A 188 -21.81 -1.22 2.52
C LYS A 188 -21.03 -1.09 3.83
N GLU A 189 -21.50 -0.26 4.76
CA GLU A 189 -20.87 -0.13 6.08
C GLU A 189 -20.85 -1.49 6.80
N MET A 190 -22.01 -2.16 6.86
CA MET A 190 -22.11 -3.46 7.54
C MET A 190 -21.27 -4.54 6.84
N ALA A 191 -21.24 -4.54 5.51
CA ALA A 191 -20.37 -5.43 4.75
C ALA A 191 -18.87 -5.17 5.05
N ARG A 192 -18.44 -3.90 5.19
CA ARG A 192 -17.07 -3.57 5.59
C ARG A 192 -16.78 -3.94 7.05
N ARG A 193 -17.75 -3.84 7.96
CA ARG A 193 -17.61 -4.33 9.34
C ARG A 193 -17.31 -5.82 9.36
N ILE A 194 -18.04 -6.62 8.56
CA ILE A 194 -17.74 -8.06 8.41
C ILE A 194 -16.35 -8.28 7.80
N ALA A 195 -15.96 -7.49 6.81
CA ALA A 195 -14.64 -7.64 6.21
C ALA A 195 -13.48 -7.35 7.19
N VAL A 196 -13.68 -6.41 8.13
CA VAL A 196 -12.71 -6.17 9.22
C VAL A 196 -12.74 -7.33 10.22
N LEU A 197 -13.91 -7.78 10.66
CA LEU A 197 -14.04 -8.94 11.57
C LEU A 197 -13.41 -10.19 10.98
N ASP A 198 -13.64 -10.45 9.70
CA ASP A 198 -13.05 -11.54 8.95
C ASP A 198 -11.51 -11.50 8.96
N ALA A 199 -10.94 -10.31 8.71
CA ALA A 199 -9.49 -10.13 8.67
C ALA A 199 -8.82 -10.22 10.05
N VAL A 200 -9.51 -9.77 11.11
CA VAL A 200 -8.94 -9.64 12.46
C VAL A 200 -9.22 -10.88 13.32
N ALA A 201 -10.42 -11.42 13.24
CA ALA A 201 -10.91 -12.46 14.14
C ALA A 201 -11.11 -13.84 13.44
N GLY A 202 -11.35 -13.85 12.13
CA GLY A 202 -11.47 -15.08 11.35
C GLY A 202 -12.46 -16.08 11.98
N ALA A 203 -12.00 -17.31 12.21
CA ALA A 203 -12.83 -18.39 12.74
C ALA A 203 -13.39 -18.15 14.16
N SER A 204 -12.77 -17.27 14.95
CA SER A 204 -13.23 -17.00 16.33
C SER A 204 -14.61 -16.36 16.40
N GLU A 205 -15.03 -15.69 15.31
CA GLU A 205 -16.34 -15.05 15.19
C GLU A 205 -17.33 -15.87 14.35
N ASN A 206 -17.06 -17.14 14.10
CA ASN A 206 -17.91 -17.99 13.25
C ASN A 206 -19.37 -18.04 13.71
N GLU A 207 -19.61 -18.12 15.02
CA GLU A 207 -20.97 -18.13 15.57
C GLU A 207 -21.72 -16.83 15.28
N PHE A 208 -21.03 -15.69 15.35
CA PHE A 208 -21.59 -14.41 14.97
C PHE A 208 -21.95 -14.37 13.49
N TYR A 209 -21.04 -14.81 12.60
CA TYR A 209 -21.33 -14.83 11.17
C TYR A 209 -22.54 -15.70 10.83
N CYS A 210 -22.61 -16.90 11.39
CA CYS A 210 -23.75 -17.81 11.19
C CYS A 210 -25.07 -17.23 11.72
N ALA A 211 -25.04 -16.56 12.87
CA ALA A 211 -26.23 -15.95 13.47
C ALA A 211 -26.81 -14.79 12.64
N GLN A 212 -25.95 -14.02 11.97
CA GLN A 212 -26.39 -12.88 11.16
C GLN A 212 -26.85 -13.27 9.73
N LEU A 213 -26.46 -14.44 9.27
CA LEU A 213 -26.65 -14.86 7.86
C LEU A 213 -28.13 -14.95 7.41
N PRO A 214 -29.08 -15.47 8.22
CA PRO A 214 -30.49 -15.62 7.80
C PRO A 214 -31.19 -14.31 7.45
N GLU A 215 -30.80 -13.21 8.11
CA GLU A 215 -31.41 -11.88 7.91
C GLU A 215 -30.58 -10.99 6.97
N ALA A 216 -29.41 -11.47 6.55
CA ALA A 216 -28.48 -10.70 5.76
C ALA A 216 -28.95 -10.46 4.32
N LYS A 217 -28.70 -9.26 3.81
CA LYS A 217 -29.07 -8.87 2.45
C LYS A 217 -27.84 -8.52 1.61
N LYS A 218 -27.92 -8.89 0.32
CA LYS A 218 -26.96 -8.49 -0.73
C LYS A 218 -25.49 -8.50 -0.28
N GLU A 219 -24.92 -7.32 -0.08
CA GLU A 219 -23.48 -7.13 0.19
C GLU A 219 -23.06 -7.73 1.54
N VAL A 220 -23.91 -7.59 2.56
CA VAL A 220 -23.66 -8.16 3.89
C VAL A 220 -23.71 -9.69 3.81
N HIS A 221 -24.69 -10.25 3.13
CA HIS A 221 -24.79 -11.70 2.92
C HIS A 221 -23.54 -12.23 2.19
N ALA A 222 -23.07 -11.54 1.16
CA ALA A 222 -21.86 -11.92 0.44
C ALA A 222 -20.60 -11.87 1.32
N ALA A 223 -20.47 -10.86 2.18
CA ALA A 223 -19.37 -10.73 3.12
C ALA A 223 -19.39 -11.82 4.20
N LEU A 224 -20.57 -12.14 4.75
CA LEU A 224 -20.75 -13.21 5.72
C LEU A 224 -20.40 -14.58 5.13
N ILE A 225 -20.91 -14.91 3.91
CA ILE A 225 -20.55 -16.17 3.25
C ILE A 225 -19.02 -16.26 3.05
N TYR A 226 -18.37 -15.15 2.68
CA TYR A 226 -16.92 -15.13 2.54
C TYR A 226 -16.20 -15.40 3.87
N ALA A 227 -16.69 -14.87 4.97
CA ALA A 227 -16.13 -15.07 6.30
C ALA A 227 -16.26 -16.53 6.80
N LEU A 228 -17.25 -17.30 6.30
CA LEU A 228 -17.44 -18.72 6.68
C LEU A 228 -16.30 -19.64 6.25
N ARG A 229 -15.39 -19.22 5.36
CA ARG A 229 -14.27 -20.04 4.88
C ARG A 229 -13.28 -20.46 5.95
N HIS A 230 -13.21 -19.75 7.05
CA HIS A 230 -12.27 -20.02 8.13
C HIS A 230 -12.62 -21.25 8.99
N ASP A 231 -13.83 -21.77 8.87
CA ASP A 231 -14.29 -22.89 9.69
C ASP A 231 -14.83 -24.02 8.81
N THR A 232 -14.19 -25.19 8.89
CA THR A 232 -14.58 -26.37 8.13
C THR A 232 -15.97 -26.89 8.48
N ARG A 233 -16.52 -26.55 9.65
CA ARG A 233 -17.91 -26.87 10.02
C ARG A 233 -18.93 -26.26 9.07
N ASN A 234 -18.56 -25.20 8.35
CA ASN A 234 -19.43 -24.53 7.38
C ASN A 234 -19.45 -25.22 6.00
N LEU A 235 -18.57 -26.19 5.76
CA LEU A 235 -18.43 -26.84 4.44
C LEU A 235 -19.73 -27.46 3.91
N PRO A 236 -20.53 -28.23 4.70
CA PRO A 236 -21.79 -28.78 4.22
C PRO A 236 -22.75 -27.69 3.72
N PHE A 237 -22.87 -26.60 4.45
CA PHE A 237 -23.71 -25.46 4.07
C PHE A 237 -23.21 -24.80 2.78
N LEU A 238 -21.91 -24.57 2.61
CA LEU A 238 -21.35 -23.96 1.40
C LEU A 238 -21.52 -24.87 0.18
N LEU A 239 -21.42 -26.19 0.33
CA LEU A 239 -21.67 -27.15 -0.74
C LEU A 239 -23.16 -27.19 -1.15
N GLU A 240 -24.07 -27.11 -0.17
CA GLU A 240 -25.51 -27.00 -0.45
C GLU A 240 -25.85 -25.69 -1.16
N LEU A 241 -25.27 -24.57 -0.72
CA LEU A 241 -25.42 -23.28 -1.34
C LEU A 241 -24.93 -23.30 -2.82
N LEU A 242 -23.82 -24.00 -3.09
CA LEU A 242 -23.30 -24.20 -4.43
C LEU A 242 -24.29 -24.93 -5.35
N GLN A 243 -25.11 -25.84 -4.82
CA GLN A 243 -26.13 -26.56 -5.60
C GLN A 243 -27.35 -25.69 -5.91
N THR A 244 -27.70 -24.79 -5.00
CA THR A 244 -28.85 -23.89 -5.16
C THR A 244 -28.54 -22.71 -6.06
N GLU A 245 -27.32 -22.17 -6.00
CA GLU A 245 -26.84 -21.08 -6.86
C GLU A 245 -26.45 -21.60 -8.24
N ARG A 246 -27.32 -21.37 -9.22
CA ARG A 246 -27.17 -22.00 -10.55
C ARG A 246 -26.16 -21.32 -11.46
N LYS A 247 -26.03 -20.00 -11.42
CA LYS A 247 -25.11 -19.23 -12.31
C LYS A 247 -24.73 -17.87 -11.70
N GLY A 248 -23.73 -17.23 -12.30
CA GLY A 248 -23.34 -15.86 -12.06
C GLY A 248 -22.28 -15.66 -10.99
N GLU A 249 -22.11 -14.43 -10.60
CA GLU A 249 -21.03 -14.02 -9.69
C GLU A 249 -21.15 -14.64 -8.28
N ALA A 250 -22.37 -14.87 -7.79
CA ALA A 250 -22.61 -15.52 -6.50
C ALA A 250 -22.02 -16.93 -6.49
N ARG A 251 -22.27 -17.74 -7.53
CA ARG A 251 -21.69 -19.07 -7.66
C ARG A 251 -20.17 -19.03 -7.76
N SER A 252 -19.61 -18.12 -8.53
CA SER A 252 -18.15 -17.95 -8.63
C SER A 252 -17.51 -17.57 -7.29
N ARG A 253 -18.19 -16.77 -6.47
CA ARG A 253 -17.73 -16.46 -5.11
C ARG A 253 -17.69 -17.70 -4.22
N ILE A 254 -18.71 -18.54 -4.25
CA ILE A 254 -18.73 -19.78 -3.46
C ILE A 254 -17.56 -20.69 -3.88
N TRP A 255 -17.30 -20.82 -5.19
CA TRP A 255 -16.15 -21.57 -5.67
C TRP A 255 -14.82 -21.02 -5.15
N ARG A 256 -14.63 -19.68 -5.15
CA ARG A 256 -13.43 -19.03 -4.61
C ARG A 256 -13.28 -19.24 -3.10
N ILE A 257 -14.38 -19.37 -2.36
CA ILE A 257 -14.40 -19.70 -0.94
C ILE A 257 -13.98 -21.16 -0.74
N LEU A 258 -14.60 -22.09 -1.46
CA LEU A 258 -14.28 -23.51 -1.39
C LEU A 258 -12.80 -23.78 -1.74
N ALA A 259 -12.25 -23.08 -2.71
CA ALA A 259 -10.84 -23.23 -3.06
C ALA A 259 -9.86 -22.81 -1.96
N GLN A 260 -10.30 -22.01 -0.98
CA GLN A 260 -9.51 -21.63 0.19
C GLN A 260 -9.66 -22.63 1.36
N MET A 261 -10.58 -23.56 1.25
CA MET A 261 -10.81 -24.61 2.25
C MET A 261 -10.12 -25.91 1.82
N GLU A 262 -9.99 -26.83 2.77
CA GLU A 262 -9.40 -28.15 2.54
C GLU A 262 -10.36 -29.27 2.89
N GLY A 263 -10.12 -30.43 2.36
CA GLY A 263 -10.86 -31.63 2.64
C GLY A 263 -11.24 -32.43 1.39
N PRO A 264 -11.53 -33.72 1.55
CA PRO A 264 -11.80 -34.61 0.41
C PRO A 264 -13.07 -34.24 -0.36
N GLU A 265 -14.04 -33.62 0.28
CA GLU A 265 -15.28 -33.16 -0.36
C GLU A 265 -15.03 -31.92 -1.22
N VAL A 266 -14.17 -31.00 -0.74
CA VAL A 266 -13.72 -29.83 -1.51
C VAL A 266 -12.93 -30.28 -2.73
N GLU A 267 -11.98 -31.20 -2.55
CA GLU A 267 -11.18 -31.75 -3.64
C GLU A 267 -12.06 -32.40 -4.71
N LYS A 268 -13.02 -33.22 -4.32
CA LYS A 268 -13.97 -33.84 -5.23
C LYS A 268 -14.82 -32.80 -5.98
N ALA A 269 -15.26 -31.74 -5.30
CA ALA A 269 -16.01 -30.67 -5.91
C ALA A 269 -15.17 -29.88 -6.95
N LEU A 270 -13.93 -29.51 -6.60
CA LEU A 270 -13.01 -28.81 -7.51
C LEU A 270 -12.62 -29.68 -8.71
N GLN A 271 -12.35 -30.98 -8.51
CA GLN A 271 -12.09 -31.93 -9.61
C GLN A 271 -13.30 -32.07 -10.54
N SER A 272 -14.52 -32.02 -9.99
CA SER A 272 -15.74 -32.00 -10.79
C SER A 272 -15.85 -30.69 -11.61
N LEU A 273 -15.47 -29.55 -11.02
CA LEU A 273 -15.46 -28.27 -11.73
C LEU A 273 -14.45 -28.30 -12.88
N VAL A 274 -13.25 -28.85 -12.66
CA VAL A 274 -12.24 -29.02 -13.73
C VAL A 274 -12.80 -29.78 -14.95
N LYS A 275 -13.59 -30.83 -14.70
CA LYS A 275 -14.22 -31.61 -15.77
C LYS A 275 -15.37 -30.89 -16.48
N GLN A 276 -16.10 -30.02 -15.78
CA GLN A 276 -17.26 -29.31 -16.31
C GLN A 276 -16.87 -27.99 -17.00
N ASP A 277 -15.98 -27.23 -16.39
CA ASP A 277 -15.52 -25.93 -16.85
C ASP A 277 -14.07 -25.70 -16.40
N TRP A 278 -13.14 -26.12 -17.23
CA TRP A 278 -11.70 -26.03 -16.97
C TRP A 278 -11.26 -24.58 -16.72
N ALA A 279 -11.76 -23.64 -17.53
CA ALA A 279 -11.37 -22.23 -17.43
C ALA A 279 -11.80 -21.61 -16.09
N GLN A 280 -13.05 -21.86 -15.68
CA GLN A 280 -13.54 -21.44 -14.37
C GLN A 280 -12.75 -22.11 -13.23
N ALA A 281 -12.41 -23.40 -13.36
CA ALA A 281 -11.64 -24.10 -12.34
C ALA A 281 -10.26 -23.46 -12.14
N VAL A 282 -9.52 -23.18 -13.20
CA VAL A 282 -8.19 -22.53 -13.12
C VAL A 282 -8.30 -21.11 -12.58
N GLU A 283 -9.32 -20.35 -13.01
CA GLU A 283 -9.61 -19.03 -12.43
C GLU A 283 -9.83 -19.12 -10.92
N VAL A 284 -10.66 -20.03 -10.46
CA VAL A 284 -10.95 -20.24 -9.03
C VAL A 284 -9.70 -20.65 -8.26
N LEU A 285 -8.90 -21.57 -8.79
CA LEU A 285 -7.64 -21.99 -8.19
C LEU A 285 -6.62 -20.85 -8.10
N SER A 286 -6.65 -19.88 -9.00
CA SER A 286 -5.74 -18.72 -8.98
C SER A 286 -5.97 -17.80 -7.77
N TYR A 287 -7.16 -17.81 -7.17
CA TYR A 287 -7.49 -17.01 -5.98
C TYR A 287 -7.10 -17.67 -4.66
N SER A 288 -6.59 -18.91 -4.67
CA SER A 288 -6.27 -19.65 -3.45
C SER A 288 -4.82 -20.12 -3.43
N ASN A 289 -4.20 -19.97 -2.25
CA ASN A 289 -2.88 -20.54 -1.93
C ASN A 289 -3.00 -21.76 -0.99
N SER A 290 -4.19 -22.38 -0.89
CA SER A 290 -4.34 -23.60 -0.09
C SER A 290 -3.48 -24.73 -0.68
N PRO A 291 -2.97 -25.65 0.16
CA PRO A 291 -2.23 -26.81 -0.33
C PRO A 291 -3.01 -27.63 -1.37
N LEU A 292 -4.32 -27.74 -1.21
CA LEU A 292 -5.19 -28.39 -2.19
C LEU A 292 -5.20 -27.66 -3.54
N ALA A 293 -5.38 -26.33 -3.53
CA ALA A 293 -5.35 -25.54 -4.75
C ALA A 293 -3.98 -25.61 -5.44
N CYS A 294 -2.89 -25.65 -4.65
CA CYS A 294 -1.55 -25.83 -5.16
C CYS A 294 -1.41 -27.17 -5.89
N ARG A 295 -1.74 -28.29 -5.21
CA ARG A 295 -1.66 -29.64 -5.81
C ARG A 295 -2.49 -29.77 -7.09
N LEU A 296 -3.75 -29.30 -7.06
CA LEU A 296 -4.60 -29.36 -8.25
C LEU A 296 -4.05 -28.53 -9.41
N THR A 297 -3.50 -27.35 -9.14
CA THR A 297 -2.89 -26.52 -10.19
C THR A 297 -1.63 -27.19 -10.77
N VAL A 298 -0.79 -27.80 -9.92
CA VAL A 298 0.38 -28.57 -10.36
C VAL A 298 -0.06 -29.74 -11.25
N GLN A 299 -1.05 -30.52 -10.83
CA GLN A 299 -1.58 -31.65 -11.63
C GLN A 299 -2.11 -31.21 -12.99
N LEU A 300 -2.80 -30.07 -13.05
CA LEU A 300 -3.28 -29.52 -14.31
C LEU A 300 -2.14 -29.09 -15.23
N PHE A 301 -1.09 -28.51 -14.66
CA PHE A 301 0.10 -28.13 -15.44
C PHE A 301 0.86 -29.36 -15.95
N GLU A 302 1.02 -30.37 -15.11
CA GLU A 302 1.65 -31.65 -15.50
C GLU A 302 0.92 -32.32 -16.65
N ALA A 303 -0.41 -32.29 -16.65
CA ALA A 303 -1.22 -32.82 -17.75
C ALA A 303 -0.99 -32.10 -19.09
N GLU A 304 -0.70 -30.79 -19.07
CA GLU A 304 -0.31 -30.03 -20.27
C GLU A 304 1.15 -30.26 -20.67
N LEU A 305 2.02 -30.66 -19.72
CA LEU A 305 3.45 -30.95 -19.95
C LEU A 305 3.67 -32.34 -20.57
N GLU A 306 2.97 -33.35 -20.10
CA GLU A 306 3.12 -34.76 -20.44
C GLU A 306 3.21 -35.04 -21.96
N PRO A 307 2.35 -34.45 -22.85
CA PRO A 307 2.43 -34.68 -24.28
C PRO A 307 3.74 -34.25 -24.97
N TYR A 308 4.53 -33.39 -24.29
CA TYR A 308 5.75 -32.80 -24.85
C TYR A 308 7.03 -33.42 -24.28
N GLU A 309 6.94 -34.28 -23.26
CA GLU A 309 8.11 -34.93 -22.67
C GLU A 309 8.88 -35.78 -23.67
N ALA A 310 8.17 -36.47 -24.58
CA ALA A 310 8.77 -37.25 -25.63
C ALA A 310 9.13 -36.42 -26.88
N GLU A 311 8.41 -35.32 -27.14
CA GLU A 311 8.55 -34.53 -28.36
C GLU A 311 8.61 -33.01 -28.05
N PRO A 312 9.70 -32.50 -27.43
CA PRO A 312 9.77 -31.08 -27.03
C PRO A 312 9.75 -30.08 -28.20
N ASN A 313 10.10 -30.54 -29.38
CA ASN A 313 10.08 -29.74 -30.62
C ASN A 313 8.69 -29.70 -31.29
N ARG A 314 7.68 -30.34 -30.71
CA ARG A 314 6.32 -30.30 -31.22
C ARG A 314 5.76 -28.89 -31.11
N PRO A 315 5.09 -28.37 -32.18
CA PRO A 315 4.39 -27.10 -32.11
C PRO A 315 3.28 -27.12 -31.06
N VAL A 316 3.18 -26.04 -30.30
CA VAL A 316 2.17 -25.89 -29.26
C VAL A 316 0.90 -25.25 -29.86
N PRO A 317 -0.25 -25.93 -29.84
CA PRO A 317 -1.51 -25.35 -30.27
C PRO A 317 -1.87 -24.07 -29.48
N GLU A 318 -2.60 -23.15 -30.11
CA GLU A 318 -3.01 -21.90 -29.47
C GLU A 318 -3.82 -22.15 -28.19
N GLU A 319 -4.68 -23.15 -28.18
CA GLU A 319 -5.45 -23.53 -26.98
C GLU A 319 -4.53 -23.94 -25.83
N THR A 320 -3.51 -24.76 -26.09
CA THR A 320 -2.52 -25.17 -25.05
C THR A 320 -1.69 -23.98 -24.58
N GLN A 321 -1.33 -23.04 -25.47
CA GLN A 321 -0.63 -21.81 -25.06
C GLN A 321 -1.48 -21.00 -24.07
N LEU A 322 -2.77 -20.81 -24.36
CA LEU A 322 -3.71 -20.13 -23.47
C LEU A 322 -3.91 -20.87 -22.14
N ARG A 323 -3.95 -22.21 -22.17
CA ARG A 323 -4.03 -23.01 -20.94
C ARG A 323 -2.78 -22.88 -20.08
N LEU A 324 -1.59 -22.93 -20.68
CA LEU A 324 -0.32 -22.72 -19.97
C LEU A 324 -0.24 -21.30 -19.39
N GLU A 325 -0.73 -20.29 -20.09
CA GLU A 325 -0.81 -18.91 -19.57
C GLU A 325 -1.72 -18.84 -18.34
N ALA A 326 -2.91 -19.43 -18.42
CA ALA A 326 -3.86 -19.47 -17.32
C ALA A 326 -3.28 -20.22 -16.10
N LEU A 327 -2.64 -21.36 -16.31
CA LEU A 327 -2.01 -22.14 -15.25
C LEU A 327 -0.82 -21.42 -14.63
N THR A 328 -0.02 -20.73 -15.44
CA THR A 328 1.08 -19.88 -14.95
C THR A 328 0.55 -18.78 -14.02
N THR A 329 -0.57 -18.15 -14.42
CA THR A 329 -1.25 -17.17 -13.56
C THR A 329 -1.80 -17.81 -12.28
N ALA A 330 -2.33 -19.03 -12.38
CA ALA A 330 -2.83 -19.76 -11.21
C ALA A 330 -1.71 -20.24 -10.27
N LEU A 331 -0.49 -20.43 -10.77
CA LEU A 331 0.70 -20.75 -9.97
C LEU A 331 1.34 -19.50 -9.33
N ASP A 332 0.90 -18.30 -9.71
CA ASP A 332 1.36 -17.09 -9.04
C ASP A 332 1.16 -17.19 -7.53
N ARG A 333 2.20 -16.92 -6.76
CA ARG A 333 2.23 -17.01 -5.29
C ARG A 333 2.10 -18.42 -4.70
N LYS A 334 2.01 -19.45 -5.52
CA LYS A 334 2.13 -20.84 -5.05
C LYS A 334 3.60 -21.23 -5.00
N ALA A 335 4.00 -21.86 -3.92
CA ALA A 335 5.37 -22.26 -3.65
C ALA A 335 5.38 -23.63 -2.98
N GLY A 336 6.57 -24.17 -2.81
CA GLY A 336 6.81 -25.44 -2.13
C GLY A 336 7.40 -26.51 -3.03
N PRO A 337 7.71 -27.67 -2.44
CA PRO A 337 8.46 -28.73 -3.12
C PRO A 337 7.80 -29.24 -4.40
N GLU A 338 6.47 -29.35 -4.42
CA GLU A 338 5.71 -29.84 -5.59
C GLU A 338 5.83 -28.86 -6.77
N VAL A 339 5.77 -27.54 -6.51
CA VAL A 339 5.93 -26.52 -7.54
C VAL A 339 7.38 -26.49 -8.06
N CYS A 340 8.36 -26.59 -7.14
CA CYS A 340 9.77 -26.68 -7.52
C CYS A 340 10.05 -27.90 -8.38
N GLN A 341 9.47 -29.05 -8.04
CA GLN A 341 9.63 -30.28 -8.81
C GLN A 341 8.99 -30.16 -10.20
N LEU A 342 7.78 -29.60 -10.29
CA LEU A 342 7.12 -29.30 -11.56
C LEU A 342 8.02 -28.44 -12.45
N TYR A 343 8.59 -27.36 -11.92
CA TYR A 343 9.42 -26.44 -12.70
C TYR A 343 10.75 -27.08 -13.13
N ARG A 344 11.39 -27.90 -12.28
CA ARG A 344 12.57 -28.68 -12.69
C ARG A 344 12.23 -29.67 -13.81
N ARG A 345 11.10 -30.35 -13.72
CA ARG A 345 10.62 -31.27 -14.74
C ARG A 345 10.34 -30.54 -16.06
N ALA A 346 9.64 -29.42 -16.02
CA ALA A 346 9.34 -28.61 -17.19
C ALA A 346 10.61 -28.01 -17.83
N ALA A 347 11.59 -27.56 -17.03
CA ALA A 347 12.87 -27.09 -17.53
C ALA A 347 13.70 -28.21 -18.15
N ALA A 348 13.64 -29.43 -17.62
CA ALA A 348 14.33 -30.59 -18.18
C ALA A 348 13.77 -31.03 -19.55
N VAL A 349 12.45 -30.86 -19.75
CA VAL A 349 11.82 -31.14 -21.07
C VAL A 349 12.28 -30.12 -22.12
N ALA A 350 12.51 -28.87 -21.73
CA ALA A 350 12.91 -27.81 -22.64
C ALA A 350 14.25 -27.17 -22.19
N PRO A 351 15.35 -27.89 -22.19
CA PRO A 351 16.62 -27.42 -21.64
C PRO A 351 17.32 -26.36 -22.48
N SER A 352 17.11 -26.33 -23.78
CA SER A 352 17.76 -25.38 -24.66
C SER A 352 16.92 -24.11 -24.85
N LEU A 353 17.51 -22.98 -24.52
CA LEU A 353 16.92 -21.66 -24.66
C LEU A 353 17.13 -21.21 -26.11
N THR A 354 16.11 -21.39 -26.92
CA THR A 354 16.06 -20.82 -28.26
C THR A 354 15.42 -19.46 -28.18
N HIS A 355 16.22 -18.43 -28.40
CA HIS A 355 15.71 -17.07 -28.43
C HIS A 355 14.81 -16.87 -29.66
N LEU A 356 13.61 -16.37 -29.43
CA LEU A 356 12.79 -15.85 -30.51
C LEU A 356 13.42 -14.55 -31.00
N THR A 357 14.03 -14.59 -32.18
CA THR A 357 14.53 -13.38 -32.84
C THR A 357 13.44 -12.80 -33.73
N THR A 358 13.15 -11.51 -33.56
CA THR A 358 12.34 -10.79 -34.54
C THR A 358 13.10 -10.66 -35.88
N LYS A 359 12.39 -10.39 -36.97
CA LYS A 359 12.97 -10.20 -38.33
C LYS A 359 14.13 -9.20 -38.37
N ASN A 360 14.32 -8.38 -37.35
CA ASN A 360 15.37 -7.37 -37.25
C ASN A 360 16.52 -7.77 -36.32
N GLY A 361 16.61 -9.00 -35.88
CA GLY A 361 17.69 -9.50 -35.02
C GLY A 361 17.74 -8.91 -33.61
N LYS A 362 16.75 -8.10 -33.23
CA LYS A 362 16.63 -7.58 -31.87
C LYS A 362 15.87 -8.57 -31.03
N ARG A 363 16.46 -8.95 -29.88
CA ARG A 363 15.75 -9.69 -28.83
C ARG A 363 14.60 -8.83 -28.32
N GLU A 364 13.38 -9.21 -28.61
CA GLU A 364 12.24 -8.73 -27.85
C GLU A 364 11.97 -9.72 -26.74
N VAL A 365 12.11 -9.27 -25.48
CA VAL A 365 11.49 -9.98 -24.38
C VAL A 365 9.99 -9.81 -24.56
N MET A 366 9.37 -10.88 -24.99
CA MET A 366 7.93 -10.91 -25.19
C MET A 366 7.23 -10.71 -23.86
N ARG A 367 6.31 -9.75 -23.82
CA ARG A 367 5.32 -9.67 -22.75
C ARG A 367 4.46 -10.92 -22.87
N PHE A 368 4.56 -11.79 -21.87
CA PHE A 368 3.93 -13.09 -21.84
C PHE A 368 2.46 -13.10 -22.29
N SER A 369 1.68 -12.09 -21.88
CA SER A 369 0.24 -12.05 -22.07
C SER A 369 -0.27 -11.77 -23.49
N HIS A 370 0.54 -11.24 -24.39
CA HIS A 370 0.02 -10.81 -25.72
C HIS A 370 0.78 -11.41 -26.89
N ALA A 371 2.03 -11.74 -26.72
CA ALA A 371 2.87 -12.18 -27.83
C ALA A 371 2.88 -13.70 -27.99
N LEU A 372 2.60 -14.46 -26.92
CA LEU A 372 2.53 -15.92 -27.01
C LEU A 372 1.25 -16.39 -27.69
N ALA A 373 0.11 -15.78 -27.41
CA ALA A 373 -1.18 -16.10 -28.01
C ALA A 373 -1.23 -15.85 -29.54
N THR A 374 -0.28 -15.07 -30.07
CA THR A 374 -0.24 -14.71 -31.49
C THR A 374 0.84 -15.43 -32.28
N GLN A 375 1.72 -16.21 -31.65
CA GLN A 375 2.80 -16.90 -32.36
C GLN A 375 2.40 -18.28 -32.84
N LYS A 376 2.04 -18.36 -34.12
CA LYS A 376 1.80 -19.62 -34.79
C LYS A 376 3.10 -20.40 -34.97
N GLY A 377 3.08 -21.69 -34.59
CA GLY A 377 4.19 -22.60 -34.82
C GLY A 377 5.31 -22.55 -33.78
N ILE A 378 5.11 -21.88 -32.63
CA ILE A 378 6.05 -21.96 -31.53
C ILE A 378 6.12 -23.39 -31.00
N THR A 379 7.32 -23.91 -30.79
CA THR A 379 7.51 -25.22 -30.19
C THR A 379 7.51 -25.13 -28.66
N PHE A 380 7.25 -26.28 -28.01
CA PHE A 380 7.27 -26.34 -26.55
C PHE A 380 8.65 -25.95 -25.98
N GLN A 381 9.73 -26.40 -26.64
CA GLN A 381 11.09 -26.05 -26.27
C GLN A 381 11.40 -24.55 -26.33
N GLN A 382 10.72 -23.80 -27.22
CA GLN A 382 10.84 -22.35 -27.31
C GLN A 382 9.98 -21.64 -26.28
N LEU A 383 8.80 -22.18 -25.99
CA LEU A 383 7.80 -21.59 -25.12
C LEU A 383 8.16 -21.74 -23.63
N MET A 384 8.53 -22.94 -23.21
CA MET A 384 8.61 -23.28 -21.78
C MET A 384 9.67 -22.48 -21.02
N PRO A 385 10.87 -22.20 -21.51
CA PRO A 385 11.83 -21.35 -20.80
C PRO A 385 11.30 -19.93 -20.53
N LEU A 386 10.51 -19.39 -21.47
CA LEU A 386 9.88 -18.08 -21.30
C LEU A 386 8.80 -18.12 -20.20
N VAL A 387 7.97 -19.17 -20.21
CA VAL A 387 6.92 -19.39 -19.19
C VAL A 387 7.55 -19.49 -17.81
N LEU A 388 8.55 -20.35 -17.65
CA LEU A 388 9.23 -20.57 -16.37
C LEU A 388 9.98 -19.33 -15.88
N SER A 389 10.74 -18.68 -16.77
CA SER A 389 11.44 -17.45 -16.44
C SER A 389 10.46 -16.38 -15.90
N TYR A 390 9.35 -16.21 -16.59
CA TYR A 390 8.34 -15.25 -16.20
C TYR A 390 7.70 -15.57 -14.83
N THR A 391 7.35 -16.84 -14.61
CA THR A 391 6.74 -17.28 -13.34
C THR A 391 7.71 -17.13 -12.17
N LEU A 392 8.99 -17.49 -12.37
CA LEU A 392 10.02 -17.35 -11.35
C LEU A 392 10.34 -15.89 -11.01
N MET A 393 10.23 -14.97 -11.97
CA MET A 393 10.32 -13.53 -11.68
C MET A 393 9.24 -13.04 -10.71
N GLY A 394 8.10 -13.74 -10.66
CA GLY A 394 6.91 -13.41 -9.88
C GLY A 394 6.95 -13.85 -8.42
N SER A 395 7.76 -14.82 -8.08
CA SER A 395 7.66 -15.45 -6.77
C SER A 395 8.58 -14.84 -5.72
N PRO A 396 8.05 -14.47 -4.54
CA PRO A 396 8.85 -14.06 -3.40
C PRO A 396 9.41 -15.24 -2.59
N ASP A 397 9.02 -16.44 -2.91
CA ASP A 397 9.36 -17.64 -2.16
C ASP A 397 10.84 -17.98 -2.24
N THR A 398 11.44 -18.37 -1.11
CA THR A 398 12.86 -18.63 -1.01
C THR A 398 13.29 -19.86 -1.82
N GLU A 399 12.48 -20.93 -1.82
CA GLU A 399 12.79 -22.14 -2.58
C GLU A 399 12.74 -21.89 -4.08
N LEU A 400 11.77 -21.10 -4.55
CA LEU A 400 11.68 -20.70 -5.95
C LEU A 400 12.78 -19.71 -6.36
N CYS A 401 13.27 -18.87 -5.44
CA CYS A 401 14.45 -18.06 -5.67
C CYS A 401 15.71 -18.92 -5.85
N HIS A 402 15.91 -19.93 -5.00
CA HIS A 402 17.01 -20.88 -5.17
C HIS A 402 16.88 -21.68 -6.47
N LEU A 403 15.68 -22.10 -6.82
CA LEU A 403 15.43 -22.76 -8.09
C LEU A 403 15.77 -21.86 -9.30
N ALA A 404 15.48 -20.57 -9.24
CA ALA A 404 15.85 -19.63 -10.30
C ALA A 404 17.36 -19.56 -10.51
N LEU A 405 18.16 -19.60 -9.42
CA LEU A 405 19.63 -19.68 -9.49
C LEU A 405 20.10 -21.01 -10.07
N GLU A 406 19.54 -22.12 -9.59
CA GLU A 406 19.83 -23.48 -10.10
C GLU A 406 19.58 -23.58 -11.61
N LEU A 407 18.43 -23.11 -12.08
CA LEU A 407 18.09 -23.14 -13.51
C LEU A 407 18.98 -22.22 -14.34
N TYR A 408 19.39 -21.07 -13.79
CA TYR A 408 20.35 -20.21 -14.47
C TYR A 408 21.74 -20.85 -14.58
N GLU A 409 22.24 -21.48 -13.52
CA GLU A 409 23.52 -22.21 -13.53
C GLU A 409 23.51 -23.37 -14.53
N GLN A 410 22.39 -24.08 -14.62
CA GLN A 410 22.25 -25.24 -15.49
C GLN A 410 21.99 -24.87 -16.95
N TYR A 411 21.16 -23.87 -17.20
CA TYR A 411 20.67 -23.58 -18.57
C TYR A 411 21.05 -22.18 -19.08
N GLY A 412 21.41 -21.23 -18.20
CA GLY A 412 21.77 -19.85 -18.58
C GLY A 412 20.63 -19.05 -19.19
N GLY A 413 20.93 -18.14 -20.09
CA GLY A 413 20.00 -17.44 -20.99
C GLY A 413 18.87 -16.68 -20.29
N ASP A 414 17.61 -17.05 -20.57
CA ASP A 414 16.42 -16.33 -20.09
C ASP A 414 16.20 -16.47 -18.57
N TYR A 415 16.86 -17.44 -17.91
CA TYR A 415 16.84 -17.56 -16.45
C TYR A 415 17.74 -16.53 -15.73
N LEU A 416 18.55 -15.74 -16.46
CA LEU A 416 19.35 -14.66 -15.85
C LEU A 416 18.47 -13.63 -15.13
N THR A 417 17.33 -13.25 -15.70
CA THR A 417 16.45 -12.26 -15.10
C THR A 417 15.88 -12.72 -13.75
N PRO A 418 15.23 -13.89 -13.63
CA PRO A 418 14.76 -14.39 -12.34
C PRO A 418 15.90 -14.66 -11.36
N ALA A 419 17.08 -15.09 -11.81
CA ALA A 419 18.23 -15.27 -10.94
C ALA A 419 18.76 -13.94 -10.36
N LEU A 420 18.83 -12.88 -11.18
CA LEU A 420 19.16 -11.54 -10.70
C LEU A 420 18.15 -11.03 -9.67
N ILE A 421 16.86 -11.24 -9.91
CA ILE A 421 15.80 -10.87 -8.98
C ILE A 421 15.96 -11.64 -7.65
N ALA A 422 16.20 -12.95 -7.72
CA ALA A 422 16.43 -13.79 -6.55
C ALA A 422 17.63 -13.31 -5.73
N GLN A 423 18.74 -13.01 -6.36
CA GLN A 423 19.95 -12.50 -5.72
C GLN A 423 19.74 -11.14 -5.08
N LEU A 424 19.13 -10.19 -5.79
CA LEU A 424 18.88 -8.84 -5.28
C LEU A 424 17.96 -8.82 -4.05
N TRP A 425 17.10 -9.82 -3.91
CA TRP A 425 16.02 -9.77 -2.92
C TRP A 425 16.21 -10.70 -1.73
N ARG A 426 17.12 -11.67 -1.81
CA ARG A 426 17.23 -12.76 -0.82
C ARG A 426 18.58 -12.89 -0.18
N LEU A 427 19.61 -12.42 -0.87
CA LEU A 427 20.97 -12.48 -0.36
C LEU A 427 21.41 -11.11 0.17
N ASP A 428 22.54 -11.10 0.88
CA ASP A 428 23.23 -9.87 1.26
C ASP A 428 23.52 -9.03 0.02
N ASN A 429 23.21 -7.72 0.08
CA ASN A 429 23.35 -6.82 -1.06
C ASN A 429 24.76 -6.79 -1.65
N LYS A 430 25.79 -6.93 -0.82
CA LYS A 430 27.18 -6.96 -1.26
C LYS A 430 27.49 -8.23 -2.04
N GLU A 431 27.07 -9.36 -1.55
CA GLU A 431 27.20 -10.63 -2.27
C GLU A 431 26.37 -10.64 -3.55
N SER A 432 25.15 -10.10 -3.49
CA SER A 432 24.28 -9.99 -4.67
C SER A 432 24.91 -9.15 -5.76
N TYR A 433 25.56 -8.03 -5.43
CA TYR A 433 26.26 -7.20 -6.40
C TYR A 433 27.42 -7.96 -7.03
N GLN A 434 28.29 -8.57 -6.22
CA GLN A 434 29.47 -9.29 -6.71
C GLN A 434 29.09 -10.44 -7.65
N TRP A 435 28.09 -11.22 -7.28
CA TRP A 435 27.57 -12.28 -8.13
C TRP A 435 27.02 -11.72 -9.45
N ALA A 436 26.17 -10.71 -9.39
CA ALA A 436 25.55 -10.12 -10.57
C ALA A 436 26.57 -9.44 -11.49
N GLU A 437 27.57 -8.75 -10.95
CA GLU A 437 28.64 -8.13 -11.72
C GLU A 437 29.38 -9.18 -12.58
N GLN A 438 29.70 -10.33 -12.02
CA GLN A 438 30.33 -11.43 -12.75
C GLN A 438 29.49 -11.93 -13.92
N GLN A 439 28.15 -11.93 -13.76
CA GLN A 439 27.22 -12.42 -14.79
C GLN A 439 26.99 -11.39 -15.88
N VAL A 440 27.00 -10.11 -15.57
CA VAL A 440 26.52 -9.04 -16.48
C VAL A 440 27.63 -8.18 -17.07
N VAL A 441 28.74 -8.01 -16.38
CA VAL A 441 29.87 -7.18 -16.82
C VAL A 441 30.88 -7.99 -17.63
N LYS A 442 31.40 -7.38 -18.67
CA LYS A 442 32.59 -7.85 -19.37
C LYS A 442 33.67 -6.79 -19.30
N SER A 443 34.91 -7.23 -19.04
CA SER A 443 36.09 -6.39 -19.11
C SER A 443 36.70 -6.47 -20.52
N GLY A 444 36.99 -5.34 -21.11
CA GLY A 444 37.63 -5.24 -22.42
C GLY A 444 38.76 -4.21 -22.43
N LEU A 445 39.45 -4.08 -23.55
CA LEU A 445 40.55 -3.11 -23.73
C LEU A 445 40.15 -1.63 -23.49
N LEU A 446 38.87 -1.32 -23.64
CA LEU A 446 38.30 0.02 -23.44
C LEU A 446 37.63 0.20 -22.08
N GLY A 447 37.81 -0.74 -21.16
CA GLY A 447 37.21 -0.73 -19.83
C GLY A 447 36.06 -1.74 -19.66
N GLN A 448 35.30 -1.56 -18.60
CA GLN A 448 34.14 -2.40 -18.29
C GLN A 448 32.91 -1.97 -19.13
N SER A 449 32.15 -2.96 -19.59
CA SER A 449 30.87 -2.76 -20.26
C SER A 449 29.90 -3.86 -19.87
N ILE A 450 28.60 -3.62 -19.95
CA ILE A 450 27.60 -4.66 -19.75
C ILE A 450 27.43 -5.48 -21.01
N ARG A 451 27.24 -6.78 -20.81
CA ARG A 451 26.90 -7.70 -21.90
C ARG A 451 25.56 -7.28 -22.49
N SER A 452 25.47 -7.19 -23.81
CA SER A 452 24.24 -6.76 -24.50
C SER A 452 23.02 -7.61 -24.12
N GLU A 453 23.23 -8.91 -23.89
CA GLU A 453 22.23 -9.86 -23.44
C GLU A 453 21.75 -9.61 -22.00
N ALA A 454 22.59 -9.00 -21.16
CA ALA A 454 22.29 -8.75 -19.77
C ALA A 454 21.58 -7.39 -19.53
N VAL A 455 21.66 -6.46 -20.48
CA VAL A 455 21.04 -5.12 -20.33
C VAL A 455 19.57 -5.21 -19.95
N GLN A 456 18.82 -6.03 -20.67
CA GLN A 456 17.39 -6.16 -20.44
C GLN A 456 17.08 -6.90 -19.13
N ALA A 457 17.87 -7.94 -18.80
CA ALA A 457 17.71 -8.64 -17.53
C ALA A 457 17.92 -7.70 -16.35
N LEU A 458 18.95 -6.83 -16.42
CA LEU A 458 19.16 -5.78 -15.41
C LEU A 458 18.03 -4.74 -15.38
N GLN A 459 17.54 -4.31 -16.53
CA GLN A 459 16.43 -3.37 -16.60
C GLN A 459 15.15 -3.92 -15.93
N ILE A 460 14.90 -5.21 -16.05
CA ILE A 460 13.78 -5.87 -15.39
C ILE A 460 14.08 -6.05 -13.91
N ALA A 461 15.25 -6.56 -13.55
CA ALA A 461 15.60 -6.86 -12.18
C ALA A 461 15.73 -5.62 -11.30
N LEU A 462 16.28 -4.51 -11.82
CA LEU A 462 16.45 -3.25 -11.10
C LEU A 462 15.26 -2.29 -11.23
N GLY A 463 14.29 -2.60 -12.05
CA GLY A 463 13.09 -1.83 -11.98
C GLY A 463 12.46 -1.31 -13.25
N ARG A 464 11.69 -2.11 -13.95
CA ARG A 464 10.56 -1.59 -14.74
C ARG A 464 9.46 -1.11 -13.80
N LEU A 465 9.54 0.13 -13.35
CA LEU A 465 8.75 0.62 -12.23
C LEU A 465 7.62 1.52 -12.73
N ASN A 466 6.42 0.98 -12.78
CA ASN A 466 5.19 1.76 -12.95
C ASN A 466 4.45 1.98 -11.61
N TRP A 467 4.99 1.44 -10.52
CA TRP A 467 4.42 1.56 -9.18
C TRP A 467 4.99 2.78 -8.44
N ASP A 468 4.13 3.55 -7.84
CA ASP A 468 4.50 4.62 -6.92
C ASP A 468 4.15 4.18 -5.49
N PRO A 469 5.14 3.79 -4.66
CA PRO A 469 4.86 3.30 -3.31
C PRO A 469 4.33 4.40 -2.38
N GLN A 470 4.62 5.67 -2.65
CA GLN A 470 4.09 6.78 -1.85
C GLN A 470 2.60 7.03 -2.11
N LYS A 471 2.16 6.77 -3.33
CA LYS A 471 0.75 6.93 -3.72
C LYS A 471 -0.02 5.63 -3.66
N GLU A 472 0.67 4.50 -3.39
CA GLU A 472 0.09 3.17 -3.50
C GLU A 472 -0.72 2.97 -4.79
N SER A 473 -0.32 3.67 -5.83
CA SER A 473 -1.04 3.73 -7.10
C SER A 473 -0.13 3.46 -8.28
N TYR A 474 -0.71 2.90 -9.33
CA TYR A 474 -0.06 2.75 -10.63
C TYR A 474 -0.30 4.03 -11.44
N LEU A 475 0.77 4.66 -11.89
CA LEU A 475 0.68 5.94 -12.61
C LEU A 475 -0.12 5.84 -13.91
N TYR A 476 -0.29 4.66 -14.54
CA TYR A 476 -0.94 4.56 -15.85
C TYR A 476 -1.77 3.30 -16.14
N SER A 477 -1.87 2.30 -15.25
CA SER A 477 -2.77 1.17 -15.48
C SER A 477 -2.93 0.29 -14.25
N ARG A 478 -4.07 -0.39 -14.14
CA ARG A 478 -4.26 -1.46 -13.15
C ARG A 478 -3.15 -2.49 -13.31
N PRO A 479 -2.60 -3.03 -12.20
CA PRO A 479 -1.62 -4.10 -12.27
C PRO A 479 -2.24 -5.30 -12.99
N ARG A 480 -1.85 -5.49 -14.22
CA ARG A 480 -2.27 -6.66 -15.00
C ARG A 480 -1.26 -7.79 -14.91
N ASN A 481 -0.09 -7.51 -14.33
CA ASN A 481 1.04 -8.42 -14.31
C ASN A 481 1.60 -8.63 -12.91
N ILE A 482 2.12 -9.81 -12.67
CA ILE A 482 2.92 -10.21 -11.52
C ILE A 482 4.08 -9.24 -11.27
N LEU A 483 4.74 -8.77 -12.33
CA LEU A 483 5.82 -7.79 -12.28
C LEU A 483 5.42 -6.49 -11.55
N ASP A 484 4.19 -6.03 -11.69
CA ASP A 484 3.73 -4.79 -11.06
C ASP A 484 3.67 -4.89 -9.52
N LYS A 485 3.39 -6.08 -8.99
CA LYS A 485 3.36 -6.34 -7.54
C LYS A 485 4.77 -6.49 -6.95
N GLN A 486 5.72 -6.97 -7.74
CA GLN A 486 7.11 -7.15 -7.32
C GLN A 486 7.86 -5.84 -7.25
N VAL A 487 7.41 -4.88 -8.01
CA VAL A 487 7.97 -3.55 -8.02
C VAL A 487 7.85 -2.88 -6.64
N ALA A 488 6.72 -3.03 -5.95
CA ALA A 488 6.57 -2.55 -4.59
C ALA A 488 7.63 -3.13 -3.63
N TRP A 489 8.07 -4.34 -3.88
CA TRP A 489 9.12 -5.02 -3.13
C TRP A 489 10.51 -4.41 -3.35
N ILE A 490 10.84 -4.05 -4.58
CA ILE A 490 12.13 -3.43 -4.91
C ILE A 490 12.30 -2.12 -4.14
N TYR A 491 11.25 -1.32 -3.99
CA TYR A 491 11.32 -0.07 -3.25
C TYR A 491 11.61 -0.26 -1.76
N THR A 492 11.14 -1.33 -1.14
CA THR A 492 11.49 -1.63 0.25
C THR A 492 12.97 -2.02 0.41
N LEU A 493 13.62 -2.49 -0.65
CA LEU A 493 15.04 -2.85 -0.67
C LEU A 493 15.95 -1.72 -1.17
N VAL A 494 15.41 -0.69 -1.82
CA VAL A 494 16.22 0.44 -2.32
C VAL A 494 17.09 1.07 -1.26
N PRO A 495 16.63 1.29 0.01
CA PRO A 495 17.48 1.84 1.06
C PRO A 495 18.74 1.03 1.36
N THR A 496 18.70 -0.28 1.16
CA THR A 496 19.80 -1.21 1.44
C THR A 496 20.59 -1.65 0.21
N LEU A 497 20.16 -1.22 -0.99
CA LEU A 497 20.84 -1.59 -2.24
C LEU A 497 22.29 -1.10 -2.25
N ASP A 498 23.23 -1.97 -2.63
CA ASP A 498 24.65 -1.65 -2.66
C ASP A 498 24.95 -0.42 -3.53
N ALA A 499 25.78 0.49 -3.02
CA ALA A 499 26.17 1.72 -3.70
C ALA A 499 26.83 1.47 -5.07
N GLN A 500 27.51 0.35 -5.24
CA GLN A 500 28.19 -0.01 -6.48
C GLN A 500 27.22 -0.16 -7.65
N TRP A 501 25.94 -0.51 -7.41
CA TRP A 501 24.92 -0.52 -8.45
C TRP A 501 24.71 0.84 -9.10
N PHE A 502 24.72 1.91 -8.30
CA PHE A 502 24.55 3.29 -8.81
C PHE A 502 25.75 3.71 -9.65
N THR A 503 26.97 3.35 -9.22
CA THR A 503 28.19 3.58 -9.99
C THR A 503 28.13 2.87 -11.34
N LEU A 504 27.76 1.59 -11.33
CA LEU A 504 27.63 0.78 -12.55
C LEU A 504 26.59 1.37 -13.50
N MET A 505 25.41 1.79 -13.02
CA MET A 505 24.37 2.41 -13.83
C MET A 505 24.82 3.72 -14.45
N MET A 506 25.57 4.57 -13.72
CA MET A 506 26.14 5.81 -14.26
C MET A 506 27.17 5.59 -15.37
N GLN A 507 27.91 4.48 -15.32
CA GLN A 507 28.86 4.10 -16.38
C GLN A 507 28.16 3.69 -17.67
N PHE A 508 26.91 3.32 -17.62
CA PHE A 508 26.10 2.85 -18.76
C PHE A 508 25.64 3.91 -19.74
N LYS A 509 25.82 5.18 -19.42
CA LYS A 509 25.50 6.36 -20.26
C LYS A 509 24.18 6.20 -21.04
N GLY A 510 23.09 6.38 -20.36
CA GLY A 510 21.76 6.51 -20.94
C GLY A 510 20.93 5.22 -21.03
N GLY A 511 21.52 4.04 -21.03
CA GLY A 511 20.78 2.77 -21.08
C GLY A 511 20.00 2.46 -19.80
N MET A 512 20.46 2.95 -18.65
CA MET A 512 19.89 2.71 -17.32
C MET A 512 19.37 3.97 -16.62
N ASP A 513 19.34 5.11 -17.32
CA ASP A 513 18.96 6.42 -16.76
C ASP A 513 17.60 6.43 -16.07
N GLU A 514 16.61 5.78 -16.69
CA GLU A 514 15.26 5.71 -16.14
C GLU A 514 15.22 5.02 -14.78
N ILE A 515 15.98 3.96 -14.66
CA ILE A 515 16.06 3.16 -13.44
C ILE A 515 16.84 3.91 -12.39
N LEU A 516 17.98 4.47 -12.77
CA LEU A 516 18.84 5.24 -11.88
C LEU A 516 18.06 6.39 -11.22
N ILE A 517 17.33 7.18 -11.99
CA ILE A 517 16.51 8.28 -11.46
C ILE A 517 15.48 7.76 -10.44
N ARG A 518 14.77 6.69 -10.79
CA ARG A 518 13.76 6.14 -9.89
C ARG A 518 14.34 5.59 -8.61
N LEU A 519 15.43 4.84 -8.68
CA LEU A 519 16.09 4.31 -7.50
C LEU A 519 16.63 5.45 -6.61
N LEU A 520 17.23 6.49 -7.19
CA LEU A 520 17.73 7.66 -6.45
C LEU A 520 16.59 8.50 -5.83
N HIS A 521 15.39 8.46 -6.40
CA HIS A 521 14.23 9.15 -5.82
C HIS A 521 13.81 8.57 -4.46
N TYR A 522 13.98 7.26 -4.25
CA TYR A 522 13.59 6.53 -3.04
C TYR A 522 14.77 6.17 -2.14
N ARG A 523 15.99 6.56 -2.54
CA ARG A 523 17.22 6.28 -1.78
C ARG A 523 17.64 7.51 -1.02
N GLU A 524 17.95 7.34 0.27
CA GLU A 524 18.69 8.34 1.03
C GLU A 524 20.03 8.65 0.35
N PRO A 525 20.54 9.88 0.47
CA PRO A 525 21.82 10.26 -0.10
C PRO A 525 22.92 9.26 0.26
N ILE A 526 23.70 8.85 -0.74
CA ILE A 526 24.86 7.99 -0.57
C ILE A 526 26.09 8.90 -0.47
N PRO A 527 26.65 9.15 0.74
CA PRO A 527 27.67 10.19 0.94
C PRO A 527 28.88 10.02 0.02
N GLU A 528 29.31 8.77 -0.19
CA GLU A 528 30.50 8.45 -1.00
C GLU A 528 30.29 8.70 -2.50
N LEU A 529 29.06 8.75 -2.95
CA LEU A 529 28.70 8.93 -4.36
C LEU A 529 28.02 10.27 -4.65
N SER A 530 27.75 11.10 -3.64
CA SER A 530 26.94 12.32 -3.80
C SER A 530 27.45 13.22 -4.92
N ASP A 531 28.74 13.51 -4.99
CA ASP A 531 29.33 14.36 -6.03
C ASP A 531 29.23 13.73 -7.42
N GLN A 532 29.41 12.43 -7.54
CA GLN A 532 29.29 11.69 -8.80
C GLN A 532 27.85 11.70 -9.28
N VAL A 533 26.90 11.40 -8.38
CA VAL A 533 25.46 11.40 -8.65
C VAL A 533 25.02 12.80 -9.08
N CYS A 534 25.38 13.84 -8.35
CA CYS A 534 25.03 15.22 -8.68
C CYS A 534 25.59 15.64 -10.05
N THR A 535 26.85 15.33 -10.30
CA THR A 535 27.48 15.63 -11.61
C THR A 535 26.77 14.92 -12.76
N TYR A 536 26.47 13.63 -12.57
CA TYR A 536 25.78 12.81 -13.58
C TYR A 536 24.38 13.35 -13.85
N LEU A 537 23.61 13.59 -12.81
CA LEU A 537 22.23 14.10 -12.91
C LEU A 537 22.18 15.49 -13.54
N TYR A 538 23.12 16.38 -13.17
CA TYR A 538 23.24 17.70 -13.81
C TYR A 538 23.50 17.57 -15.32
N GLN A 539 24.44 16.73 -15.73
CA GLN A 539 24.72 16.48 -17.16
C GLN A 539 23.50 15.90 -17.88
N MET A 540 22.81 14.97 -17.23
CA MET A 540 21.59 14.37 -17.76
C MET A 540 20.48 15.41 -17.92
N ALA A 541 20.24 16.26 -16.93
CA ALA A 541 19.26 17.34 -17.01
C ALA A 541 19.57 18.27 -18.18
N MET A 542 20.83 18.68 -18.33
CA MET A 542 21.27 19.57 -19.42
C MET A 542 21.16 18.91 -20.80
N GLY A 543 21.06 17.59 -20.90
CA GLY A 543 20.83 16.84 -22.14
C GLY A 543 19.36 16.54 -22.45
N ARG A 544 18.43 16.78 -21.51
CA ARG A 544 17.01 16.46 -21.65
C ARG A 544 16.18 17.65 -22.11
N SER A 545 15.18 17.36 -22.96
CA SER A 545 14.21 18.37 -23.43
C SER A 545 12.87 18.32 -22.68
N GLU A 546 12.62 17.29 -21.88
CA GLU A 546 11.36 17.10 -21.17
C GLU A 546 11.40 17.71 -19.77
N LEU A 547 10.49 18.67 -19.51
CA LEU A 547 10.41 19.39 -18.24
C LEU A 547 10.18 18.44 -17.04
N ASN A 548 9.22 17.51 -17.15
CA ASN A 548 8.89 16.63 -16.02
C ASN A 548 10.10 15.82 -15.55
N ARG A 549 10.93 15.34 -16.50
CA ARG A 549 12.16 14.64 -16.16
C ARG A 549 13.18 15.54 -15.47
N VAL A 550 13.28 16.80 -15.88
CA VAL A 550 14.17 17.78 -15.24
C VAL A 550 13.69 18.09 -13.83
N LEU A 551 12.38 18.20 -13.61
CA LEU A 551 11.80 18.40 -12.27
C LEU A 551 12.07 17.21 -11.34
N GLU A 552 11.96 15.96 -11.82
CA GLU A 552 12.35 14.77 -11.07
C GLU A 552 13.84 14.83 -10.67
N ILE A 553 14.71 15.21 -11.60
CA ILE A 553 16.15 15.38 -11.33
C ILE A 553 16.39 16.48 -10.31
N ILE A 554 15.68 17.61 -10.39
CA ILE A 554 15.77 18.69 -9.40
C ILE A 554 15.42 18.17 -8.00
N THR A 555 14.36 17.37 -7.87
CA THR A 555 13.96 16.78 -6.59
C THR A 555 15.07 15.91 -6.01
N ILE A 556 15.72 15.08 -6.81
CA ILE A 556 16.84 14.24 -6.37
C ILE A 556 18.05 15.10 -5.99
N LEU A 557 18.40 16.10 -6.80
CA LEU A 557 19.51 17.01 -6.50
C LEU A 557 19.30 17.80 -5.20
N LYS A 558 18.06 18.20 -4.90
CA LYS A 558 17.68 18.78 -3.60
C LYS A 558 17.99 17.82 -2.44
N ALA A 559 17.54 16.58 -2.57
CA ALA A 559 17.79 15.54 -1.55
C ALA A 559 19.28 15.29 -1.35
N GLN A 560 20.07 15.32 -2.42
CA GLN A 560 21.54 15.20 -2.37
C GLN A 560 22.25 16.47 -1.86
N ARG A 561 21.51 17.51 -1.47
CA ARG A 561 22.05 18.81 -1.01
C ARG A 561 22.98 19.49 -2.01
N TRP A 562 22.72 19.29 -3.29
CA TRP A 562 23.46 19.99 -4.35
C TRP A 562 23.22 21.50 -4.26
N ASP A 563 24.25 22.31 -4.36
CA ASP A 563 24.22 23.74 -4.10
C ASP A 563 24.43 24.64 -5.35
N ASN A 564 24.86 24.07 -6.47
CA ASN A 564 25.21 24.85 -7.67
C ASN A 564 24.01 25.20 -8.54
N TRP A 565 22.99 25.80 -7.94
CA TRP A 565 21.75 26.19 -8.61
C TRP A 565 21.83 27.45 -9.45
N GLU A 566 22.95 28.18 -9.36
CA GLU A 566 23.12 29.44 -10.08
C GLU A 566 22.96 29.23 -11.58
N ASN A 567 22.04 29.99 -12.17
CA ASN A 567 21.72 29.92 -13.59
C ASN A 567 21.31 28.56 -14.15
N PHE A 568 20.95 27.57 -13.29
CA PHE A 568 20.52 26.24 -13.73
C PHE A 568 19.35 26.32 -14.72
N ALA A 569 18.28 27.03 -14.37
CA ALA A 569 17.09 27.18 -15.21
C ALA A 569 17.42 27.88 -16.53
N ILE A 570 18.19 28.96 -16.48
CA ILE A 570 18.58 29.71 -17.67
C ILE A 570 19.40 28.83 -18.61
N LYS A 571 20.43 28.17 -18.12
CA LYS A 571 21.28 27.26 -18.90
C LYS A 571 20.50 26.14 -19.55
N TRP A 572 19.54 25.53 -18.80
CA TRP A 572 18.72 24.47 -19.32
C TRP A 572 17.76 24.95 -20.42
N LEU A 573 17.09 26.10 -20.20
CA LEU A 573 16.18 26.69 -21.17
C LEU A 573 16.90 27.10 -22.49
N GLN A 574 18.11 27.65 -22.37
CA GLN A 574 18.93 28.02 -23.54
C GLN A 574 19.39 26.80 -24.33
N LYS A 575 19.72 25.70 -23.63
CA LYS A 575 20.24 24.49 -24.25
C LYS A 575 19.14 23.62 -24.87
N SER A 576 17.89 23.87 -24.50
CA SER A 576 16.75 23.14 -25.03
C SER A 576 16.39 23.62 -26.43
N SER A 577 16.16 22.70 -27.35
CA SER A 577 15.74 23.00 -28.73
C SER A 577 14.26 23.37 -28.87
N ARG A 578 13.43 23.06 -27.83
CA ARG A 578 11.98 23.30 -27.86
C ARG A 578 11.59 24.71 -27.41
N SER A 579 10.35 25.09 -27.71
CA SER A 579 9.69 26.26 -27.14
C SER A 579 8.89 25.86 -25.90
N PHE A 580 8.85 26.75 -24.90
CA PHE A 580 8.19 26.55 -23.63
C PHE A 580 6.96 27.43 -23.49
N TYR A 581 5.95 26.94 -22.79
CA TYR A 581 4.90 27.81 -22.26
C TYR A 581 5.43 28.57 -21.03
N TYR A 582 4.92 29.78 -20.77
CA TYR A 582 5.36 30.60 -19.64
C TYR A 582 5.18 29.89 -18.28
N TRP A 583 4.09 29.16 -18.11
CA TRP A 583 3.83 28.39 -16.87
C TRP A 583 4.81 27.23 -16.67
N GLU A 584 5.36 26.65 -17.72
CA GLU A 584 6.44 25.64 -17.61
C GLU A 584 7.72 26.27 -17.05
N ILE A 585 8.01 27.51 -17.46
CA ILE A 585 9.16 28.28 -16.97
C ILE A 585 8.95 28.66 -15.51
N PHE A 586 7.75 29.13 -15.15
CA PHE A 586 7.42 29.47 -13.77
C PHE A 586 7.58 28.25 -12.85
N ARG A 587 7.01 27.11 -13.23
CA ARG A 587 7.14 25.86 -12.50
C ARG A 587 8.60 25.42 -12.34
N LEU A 588 9.42 25.55 -13.37
CA LEU A 588 10.84 25.22 -13.29
C LEU A 588 11.58 26.09 -12.26
N VAL A 589 11.35 27.40 -12.28
CA VAL A 589 11.99 28.35 -11.36
C VAL A 589 11.45 28.16 -9.93
N ASP A 590 10.16 27.88 -9.79
CA ASP A 590 9.53 27.67 -8.49
C ASP A 590 10.08 26.43 -7.77
N GLU A 591 10.30 25.35 -8.50
CA GLU A 591 10.87 24.11 -7.96
C GLU A 591 12.36 24.20 -7.56
N MET A 592 13.06 25.27 -7.94
CA MET A 592 14.47 25.42 -7.56
C MET A 592 14.63 25.82 -6.09
N PRO A 593 15.55 25.20 -5.32
CA PRO A 593 15.78 25.51 -3.91
C PRO A 593 16.68 26.73 -3.76
N ILE A 594 16.24 27.86 -4.27
CA ILE A 594 16.91 29.16 -4.15
C ILE A 594 15.99 30.14 -3.43
N PRO A 595 16.56 31.13 -2.71
CA PRO A 595 15.77 32.13 -2.02
C PRO A 595 14.73 32.79 -2.94
N PRO A 596 13.53 33.15 -2.43
CA PRO A 596 12.46 33.68 -3.25
C PRO A 596 12.87 34.93 -4.07
N LEU A 597 13.65 35.84 -3.52
CA LEU A 597 14.15 37.01 -4.27
C LEU A 597 15.07 36.62 -5.45
N LYS A 598 15.85 35.54 -5.30
CA LYS A 598 16.65 35.03 -6.42
C LYS A 598 15.80 34.37 -7.50
N LYS A 599 14.63 33.81 -7.14
CA LYS A 599 13.65 33.33 -8.14
C LYS A 599 13.11 34.48 -8.98
N VAL A 600 12.84 35.66 -8.35
CA VAL A 600 12.43 36.87 -9.04
C VAL A 600 13.50 37.29 -10.03
N ASP A 601 14.77 37.44 -9.60
CA ASP A 601 15.88 37.83 -10.44
C ASP A 601 16.07 36.87 -11.63
N GLN A 602 15.98 35.58 -11.39
CA GLN A 602 16.09 34.59 -12.47
C GLN A 602 14.93 34.69 -13.47
N LEU A 603 13.70 34.89 -13.00
CA LEU A 603 12.55 35.01 -13.90
C LEU A 603 12.63 36.26 -14.77
N LEU A 604 13.08 37.38 -14.21
CA LEU A 604 13.31 38.62 -14.96
C LEU A 604 14.44 38.45 -16.00
N THR A 605 15.53 37.78 -15.62
CA THR A 605 16.63 37.46 -16.54
C THR A 605 16.16 36.57 -17.69
N ILE A 606 15.33 35.54 -17.41
CA ILE A 606 14.73 34.69 -18.44
C ILE A 606 13.87 35.51 -19.39
N GLY A 607 13.08 36.46 -18.87
CA GLY A 607 12.32 37.41 -19.71
C GLY A 607 13.19 38.19 -20.68
N GLY A 608 14.33 38.70 -20.22
CA GLY A 608 15.36 39.35 -21.09
C GLY A 608 15.91 38.37 -22.14
N GLN A 609 16.21 37.13 -21.78
CA GLN A 609 16.70 36.11 -22.72
C GLN A 609 15.66 35.71 -23.77
N ILE A 610 14.37 35.76 -23.42
CA ILE A 610 13.26 35.54 -24.37
C ILE A 610 13.18 36.71 -25.34
N TRP A 611 13.31 37.94 -24.85
CA TRP A 611 13.36 39.14 -25.66
C TRP A 611 14.52 39.11 -26.68
N ASP A 612 15.68 38.68 -26.23
CA ASP A 612 16.88 38.47 -27.04
C ASP A 612 16.78 37.24 -27.97
N LYS A 613 15.68 36.52 -27.99
CA LYS A 613 15.44 35.29 -28.75
C LYS A 613 16.42 34.14 -28.43
N LYS A 614 17.07 34.17 -27.27
CA LYS A 614 17.96 33.11 -26.78
C LYS A 614 17.18 31.96 -26.16
N ILE A 615 15.97 32.22 -25.62
CA ILE A 615 15.01 31.23 -25.12
C ILE A 615 13.75 31.35 -25.96
N LYS A 616 13.21 30.22 -26.40
CA LYS A 616 12.00 30.14 -27.22
C LYS A 616 10.76 29.97 -26.38
N ILE A 617 9.77 30.87 -26.54
CA ILE A 617 8.47 30.78 -25.89
C ILE A 617 7.40 30.31 -26.87
N ARG A 618 6.44 29.53 -26.38
CA ARG A 618 5.28 29.06 -27.14
C ARG A 618 4.04 29.87 -26.74
N GLY A 619 3.23 30.25 -27.75
CA GLY A 619 1.97 30.96 -27.52
C GLY A 619 2.04 32.47 -27.56
N GLY A 620 3.08 33.05 -28.16
CA GLY A 620 3.15 34.50 -28.44
C GLY A 620 4.18 35.28 -27.62
N SER A 621 3.78 36.33 -26.92
CA SER A 621 4.66 37.19 -26.13
C SER A 621 4.80 36.74 -24.68
N TRP A 622 5.89 37.15 -24.04
CA TRP A 622 6.10 36.97 -22.61
C TRP A 622 5.02 37.72 -21.80
N PRO A 623 4.25 37.04 -20.92
CA PRO A 623 3.06 37.61 -20.30
C PRO A 623 3.42 38.46 -19.08
N SER A 624 3.70 39.74 -19.29
CA SER A 624 4.13 40.66 -18.22
C SER A 624 3.17 40.67 -17.00
N GLY A 625 1.85 40.55 -17.20
CA GLY A 625 0.89 40.53 -16.11
C GLY A 625 1.01 39.28 -15.23
N GLU A 626 1.24 38.09 -15.81
CA GLU A 626 1.44 36.85 -15.07
C GLU A 626 2.80 36.81 -14.38
N VAL A 627 3.83 37.40 -15.02
CA VAL A 627 5.16 37.56 -14.42
C VAL A 627 5.09 38.42 -13.16
N LEU A 628 4.39 39.56 -13.22
CA LEU A 628 4.18 40.43 -12.03
C LEU A 628 3.43 39.72 -10.89
N LYS A 629 2.44 38.92 -11.22
CA LYS A 629 1.74 38.11 -10.20
C LYS A 629 2.68 37.10 -9.53
N GLN A 630 3.45 36.38 -10.34
CA GLN A 630 4.35 35.35 -9.79
C GLN A 630 5.49 35.96 -8.98
N THR A 631 6.06 37.09 -9.41
CA THR A 631 7.11 37.78 -8.66
C THR A 631 6.57 38.32 -7.35
N ALA A 632 5.35 38.88 -7.33
CA ALA A 632 4.70 39.35 -6.08
C ALA A 632 4.49 38.22 -5.07
N ILE A 633 4.16 37.01 -5.51
CA ILE A 633 4.04 35.83 -4.65
C ILE A 633 5.39 35.52 -3.97
N TRP A 634 6.48 35.48 -4.73
CA TRP A 634 7.80 35.20 -4.19
C TRP A 634 8.36 36.34 -3.32
N GLU A 635 8.06 37.60 -3.64
CA GLU A 635 8.39 38.74 -2.79
C GLU A 635 7.67 38.68 -1.43
N GLN A 636 6.40 38.29 -1.44
CA GLN A 636 5.65 38.07 -0.21
C GLN A 636 6.21 36.88 0.62
N GLN A 637 6.60 35.80 -0.02
CA GLN A 637 7.28 34.67 0.64
C GLN A 637 8.59 35.11 1.30
N ALA A 638 9.40 35.92 0.60
CA ALA A 638 10.64 36.47 1.13
C ALA A 638 10.42 37.33 2.38
N GLN A 639 9.33 38.14 2.40
CA GLN A 639 8.97 38.94 3.58
C GLN A 639 8.57 38.07 4.78
N LEU A 640 7.85 36.97 4.54
CA LEU A 640 7.46 36.02 5.60
C LEU A 640 8.67 35.28 6.17
N GLU A 641 9.60 34.85 5.32
CA GLU A 641 10.84 34.18 5.74
C GLU A 641 11.76 35.14 6.51
N GLY A 642 11.86 36.40 6.09
CA GLY A 642 12.66 37.44 6.77
C GLY A 642 12.06 37.93 8.10
N GLY A 643 10.74 37.81 8.26
CA GLY A 643 10.02 38.18 9.51
C GLY A 643 10.17 37.18 10.65
N ASN A 644 10.42 35.91 10.35
CA ASN A 644 10.60 34.85 11.37
C ASN A 644 12.04 34.76 11.95
N GLY A 645 12.96 35.61 11.49
CA GLY A 645 14.35 35.64 12.00
C GLY A 645 14.57 36.60 13.19
N ASN A 646 13.54 37.26 13.70
CA ASN A 646 13.63 38.24 14.80
C ASN A 646 12.65 37.98 15.97
N VAL A 647 12.37 36.69 16.29
CA VAL A 647 11.68 36.35 17.56
C VAL A 647 12.52 35.36 18.35
#